data_5edeebcf8be57bc9f03b7b6c1e69c486
#
_entry.id   5edeebcf8be57bc9f03b7b6c1e69c486
#
_cell.length_a   1.000
_cell.length_b   1.000
_cell.length_c   1.000
_cell.angle_alpha   90.00
_cell.angle_beta   90.00
_cell.angle_gamma   90.00
#
_symmetry.space_group_name_H-M   'P 1'
#
loop_
_entity.id
_entity.type
_entity.pdbx_description
1 polymer ?
#
loop_
_entity_poly.entity_id
_entity_poly.type
_entity_poly.pdbx_seq_one_letter_code
_entity_poly.pdbx_strand_id
1 'polypeptide(L)'
;MGGAAPPQPAAFAALIRLARREPILIASTNASGVAVLETSQIGFAGAAEDDRRRWLNAFRRLLDGLDTPLQVVIDVQPGPGDETIASHAVPTNVDDMRGADMEFAAAVAQSLTAHSTSTRFVTAQRHASRMQAALNEMGIGSAVTPLSGSFAFGRELASRFQHVSGYSRSWYIDRFPGTDIEPGWLFRLFPPGLAISLAWHAVPLPAAWIVHYLQRQLVTMRASRLVDDNAGISDPALAGALPNAEDLQRRLASSQDKAFHVSVYLTLTSSTAADLEFGSRRIESAARAILCDLQRCTFRMLDGFVATRPGGADRLQRKRVLDSTALMTFFPWWDPDLQQPNGLFIGRSRATGAPVLVDPFDQHRYANANIGVFGHSGAGKTYLLSTLAMGALGRGVQVYIVDPEHEYGRLASQLGGADIQLALGSGHALNVLDLRPSDRRDEAWIGPAAADAIDLCACLCGGLDESERALIDAAVRLAYDEVTQPVLRDVAERLPPQSRAALILNRWVRGSLGEMFSAPTNVDLEAPIVAFGMRELRDEMIAPVHFLLAEALWTRIKRRDRRRMLVIDELGLLFDDPTIRRFVVNLARRIRKYDGSLVFATQNPGDLLSSDPGSVVATNPAILFLGAQRPGEAAKLQDVFHLSPQQRSALEVAHRGDFLLAAGSDRLAVHVQAPPWQEDLMRQARTAARPPP
;
A
#
# COMPACT_ATOMS: atom_id res chain seq x y z
N MET A 1 11.30 70.35 8.36
CA MET A 1 11.22 69.30 9.39
C MET A 1 9.79 68.71 9.36
N GLY A 2 9.62 67.68 8.61
CA GLY A 2 8.34 66.94 8.53
C GLY A 2 8.66 65.47 8.85
N GLY A 3 8.50 65.13 10.13
CA GLY A 3 8.66 63.77 10.58
C GLY A 3 7.48 62.95 10.08
N ALA A 4 7.71 62.05 9.16
CA ALA A 4 6.76 61.02 8.79
C ALA A 4 6.54 60.09 10.00
N ALA A 5 5.29 60.00 10.47
CA ALA A 5 4.92 59.04 11.50
C ALA A 5 5.29 57.61 11.05
N PRO A 6 5.84 56.77 11.95
CA PRO A 6 6.17 55.38 11.59
C PRO A 6 4.86 54.64 11.20
N PRO A 7 4.90 53.74 10.20
CA PRO A 7 3.74 53.00 9.81
C PRO A 7 3.22 52.19 11.01
N GLN A 8 1.95 52.32 11.33
CA GLN A 8 1.31 51.58 12.40
C GLN A 8 1.51 50.10 12.16
N PRO A 9 2.09 49.32 13.08
CA PRO A 9 2.32 47.89 12.89
C PRO A 9 0.98 47.19 12.66
N ALA A 10 0.96 46.26 11.72
CA ALA A 10 -0.22 45.44 11.38
C ALA A 10 -0.88 44.79 12.62
N ALA A 11 -0.11 44.58 13.68
CA ALA A 11 -0.57 44.15 15.00
C ALA A 11 -1.54 45.13 15.66
N PHE A 12 -1.37 46.42 15.45
CA PHE A 12 -2.26 47.45 16.05
C PHE A 12 -3.64 47.49 15.37
N ALA A 13 -3.68 47.26 14.04
CA ALA A 13 -4.93 47.12 13.30
C ALA A 13 -5.69 45.84 13.69
N ALA A 14 -5.00 44.76 14.01
CA ALA A 14 -5.56 43.50 14.52
C ALA A 14 -6.12 43.68 15.96
N LEU A 15 -5.43 44.41 16.82
CA LEU A 15 -5.89 44.76 18.16
C LEU A 15 -7.20 45.59 18.14
N ILE A 16 -7.33 46.56 17.21
CA ILE A 16 -8.56 47.36 17.03
C ILE A 16 -9.71 46.46 16.58
N ARG A 17 -9.48 45.46 15.69
CA ARG A 17 -10.52 44.52 15.29
C ARG A 17 -10.94 43.60 16.43
N LEU A 18 -10.01 43.13 17.27
CA LEU A 18 -10.32 42.35 18.47
C LEU A 18 -11.15 43.13 19.50
N ALA A 19 -10.94 44.43 19.61
CA ALA A 19 -11.67 45.27 20.54
C ALA A 19 -13.15 45.47 20.15
N ARG A 20 -13.50 45.37 18.86
CA ARG A 20 -14.86 45.62 18.37
C ARG A 20 -15.87 44.47 18.60
N ARG A 21 -15.44 43.27 19.00
CA ARG A 21 -16.29 42.09 19.28
C ARG A 21 -17.39 41.76 18.23
N GLU A 22 -17.32 42.33 17.05
CA GLU A 22 -18.32 42.15 15.99
C GLU A 22 -17.97 40.94 15.13
N PRO A 23 -18.94 40.14 14.66
CA PRO A 23 -18.71 39.06 13.72
C PRO A 23 -18.24 39.65 12.38
N ILE A 24 -17.13 39.13 11.86
CA ILE A 24 -16.54 39.55 10.59
C ILE A 24 -17.17 38.74 9.47
N LEU A 25 -17.87 39.40 8.55
CA LEU A 25 -18.30 38.82 7.28
C LEU A 25 -17.13 38.83 6.31
N ILE A 26 -16.65 37.64 5.94
CA ILE A 26 -15.70 37.51 4.85
C ILE A 26 -16.51 37.35 3.57
N ALA A 27 -16.64 38.43 2.80
CA ALA A 27 -17.27 38.37 1.49
C ALA A 27 -16.44 37.43 0.56
N SER A 28 -17.14 36.54 -0.14
CA SER A 28 -16.57 35.81 -1.26
C SER A 28 -16.07 36.82 -2.29
N THR A 29 -14.79 36.92 -2.50
CA THR A 29 -14.30 37.57 -3.71
C THR A 29 -14.54 36.59 -4.86
N ASN A 30 -15.65 36.74 -5.57
CA ASN A 30 -15.75 36.32 -6.97
C ASN A 30 -14.68 37.12 -7.73
N ALA A 31 -13.43 36.68 -7.64
CA ALA A 31 -12.38 37.29 -8.43
C ALA A 31 -12.61 36.90 -9.88
N SER A 32 -13.31 37.75 -10.62
CA SER A 32 -13.38 37.63 -12.07
C SER A 32 -11.96 37.51 -12.61
N GLY A 33 -11.66 36.41 -13.27
CA GLY A 33 -10.35 36.17 -13.86
C GLY A 33 -9.44 35.15 -13.15
N VAL A 34 -9.93 34.42 -12.16
CA VAL A 34 -9.20 33.32 -11.50
C VAL A 34 -9.87 31.98 -11.81
N ALA A 35 -9.07 30.98 -12.13
CA ALA A 35 -9.52 29.59 -12.33
C ALA A 35 -8.96 28.68 -11.23
N VAL A 36 -9.74 27.73 -10.78
CA VAL A 36 -9.35 26.65 -9.87
C VAL A 36 -9.35 25.36 -10.66
N LEU A 37 -8.21 24.67 -10.66
CA LEU A 37 -8.07 23.33 -11.23
C LEU A 37 -7.96 22.33 -10.07
N GLU A 38 -8.93 21.47 -9.94
CA GLU A 38 -8.87 20.32 -9.05
C GLU A 38 -8.19 19.16 -9.76
N THR A 39 -7.24 18.50 -9.10
CA THR A 39 -6.42 17.47 -9.71
C THR A 39 -6.62 16.12 -9.05
N SER A 40 -6.44 15.03 -9.83
CA SER A 40 -6.33 13.69 -9.28
C SER A 40 -5.04 13.55 -8.47
N GLN A 41 -5.01 12.61 -7.54
CA GLN A 41 -3.82 12.25 -6.77
C GLN A 41 -2.94 11.28 -7.60
N ILE A 42 -1.63 11.31 -7.34
CA ILE A 42 -0.66 10.36 -7.87
C ILE A 42 0.24 9.82 -6.77
N GLY A 43 0.61 8.55 -6.87
CA GLY A 43 1.45 7.85 -5.90
C GLY A 43 2.93 8.19 -6.00
N PHE A 44 3.29 9.42 -5.69
CA PHE A 44 4.66 9.88 -5.83
C PHE A 44 5.63 9.17 -4.89
N ALA A 45 5.27 9.01 -3.62
CA ALA A 45 6.15 8.42 -2.60
C ALA A 45 6.57 6.98 -2.95
N GLY A 46 5.67 6.25 -3.61
CA GLY A 46 5.87 4.86 -3.95
C GLY A 46 6.34 4.58 -5.37
N ALA A 47 6.38 5.57 -6.24
CA ALA A 47 6.75 5.37 -7.64
C ALA A 47 8.22 4.96 -7.81
N ALA A 48 8.52 4.30 -8.94
CA ALA A 48 9.88 4.03 -9.36
C ALA A 48 10.69 5.34 -9.53
N GLU A 49 12.00 5.28 -9.33
CA GLU A 49 12.87 6.48 -9.35
C GLU A 49 12.77 7.25 -10.68
N ASP A 50 12.66 6.53 -11.81
CA ASP A 50 12.53 7.15 -13.13
C ASP A 50 11.19 7.89 -13.30
N ASP A 51 10.10 7.34 -12.77
CA ASP A 51 8.78 7.99 -12.77
C ASP A 51 8.79 9.24 -11.89
N ARG A 52 9.38 9.15 -10.70
CA ARG A 52 9.55 10.28 -9.80
C ARG A 52 10.34 11.41 -10.43
N ARG A 53 11.47 11.08 -11.07
CA ARG A 53 12.29 12.05 -11.82
C ARG A 53 11.51 12.67 -12.98
N ARG A 54 10.75 11.87 -13.71
CA ARG A 54 9.92 12.35 -14.82
C ARG A 54 8.87 13.35 -14.34
N TRP A 55 8.16 13.04 -13.26
CA TRP A 55 7.15 13.94 -12.68
C TRP A 55 7.77 15.21 -12.11
N LEU A 56 8.87 15.12 -11.38
CA LEU A 56 9.56 16.28 -10.84
C LEU A 56 10.07 17.21 -11.95
N ASN A 57 10.67 16.65 -13.00
CA ASN A 57 11.12 17.43 -14.14
C ASN A 57 9.95 18.09 -14.90
N ALA A 58 8.83 17.41 -15.01
CA ALA A 58 7.62 17.96 -15.62
C ALA A 58 7.02 19.08 -14.75
N PHE A 59 6.96 18.88 -13.43
CA PHE A 59 6.52 19.90 -12.49
C PHE A 59 7.44 21.12 -12.50
N ARG A 60 8.76 20.91 -12.57
CA ARG A 60 9.73 22.00 -12.74
C ARG A 60 9.46 22.78 -14.03
N ARG A 61 9.26 22.11 -15.18
CA ARG A 61 8.92 22.81 -16.44
C ARG A 61 7.62 23.61 -16.32
N LEU A 62 6.63 23.12 -15.58
CA LEU A 62 5.39 23.85 -15.30
C LEU A 62 5.72 25.13 -14.52
N LEU A 63 6.56 25.05 -13.46
CA LEU A 63 6.98 26.21 -12.68
C LEU A 63 7.77 27.21 -13.51
N ASP A 64 8.74 26.75 -14.32
CA ASP A 64 9.53 27.60 -15.21
C ASP A 64 8.68 28.32 -16.27
N GLY A 65 7.55 27.71 -16.66
CA GLY A 65 6.57 28.31 -17.56
C GLY A 65 5.65 29.35 -16.93
N LEU A 66 5.67 29.54 -15.61
CA LEU A 66 4.78 30.49 -14.92
C LEU A 66 5.21 31.94 -15.16
N ASP A 67 4.29 32.78 -15.58
CA ASP A 67 4.45 34.23 -15.71
C ASP A 67 3.45 35.03 -14.84
N THR A 68 2.60 34.32 -14.09
CA THR A 68 1.58 34.85 -13.19
C THR A 68 1.63 34.14 -11.82
N PRO A 69 1.08 34.78 -10.78
CA PRO A 69 0.97 34.13 -9.47
C PRO A 69 0.24 32.80 -9.52
N LEU A 70 0.75 31.83 -8.77
CA LEU A 70 0.16 30.52 -8.55
C LEU A 70 -0.08 30.32 -7.05
N GLN A 71 -1.26 29.82 -6.70
CA GLN A 71 -1.55 29.25 -5.39
C GLN A 71 -1.79 27.75 -5.56
N VAL A 72 -1.19 26.93 -4.72
CA VAL A 72 -1.52 25.52 -4.60
C VAL A 72 -2.08 25.26 -3.21
N VAL A 73 -3.23 24.62 -3.14
CA VAL A 73 -3.91 24.28 -1.90
C VAL A 73 -4.02 22.77 -1.78
N ILE A 74 -3.59 22.24 -0.64
CA ILE A 74 -3.69 20.84 -0.26
C ILE A 74 -4.61 20.78 0.96
N ASP A 75 -5.77 20.15 0.81
CA ASP A 75 -6.72 19.93 1.89
C ASP A 75 -6.75 18.46 2.27
N VAL A 76 -6.58 18.16 3.55
CA VAL A 76 -6.71 16.83 4.13
C VAL A 76 -7.86 16.86 5.14
N GLN A 77 -8.88 16.04 4.92
CA GLN A 77 -9.99 15.86 5.82
C GLN A 77 -9.93 14.44 6.40
N PRO A 78 -9.86 14.26 7.72
CA PRO A 78 -9.92 12.93 8.33
C PRO A 78 -11.33 12.35 8.15
N GLY A 79 -11.41 11.07 7.87
CA GLY A 79 -12.66 10.32 7.95
C GLY A 79 -13.15 10.21 9.40
N PRO A 80 -14.41 9.75 9.62
CA PRO A 80 -14.89 9.44 10.96
C PRO A 80 -13.94 8.44 11.63
N GLY A 81 -13.68 8.65 12.92
CA GLY A 81 -12.77 7.80 13.69
C GLY A 81 -13.24 6.35 13.79
N ASP A 82 -12.36 5.47 14.27
CA ASP A 82 -12.58 4.03 14.40
C ASP A 82 -13.85 3.63 15.18
N GLU A 83 -14.39 4.49 16.02
CA GLU A 83 -15.57 4.22 16.86
C GLU A 83 -16.85 3.94 16.04
N THR A 84 -16.94 4.45 14.81
CA THR A 84 -18.13 4.26 13.94
C THR A 84 -18.13 2.89 13.25
N ILE A 85 -17.00 2.17 13.25
CA ILE A 85 -16.81 0.89 12.53
C ILE A 85 -16.84 -0.31 13.51
N ALA A 86 -17.01 -0.07 14.80
CA ALA A 86 -16.56 -0.97 15.88
C ALA A 86 -17.57 -2.00 16.41
N SER A 87 -18.81 -2.11 15.94
CA SER A 87 -19.76 -3.05 16.57
C SER A 87 -20.47 -3.98 15.61
N HIS A 88 -19.84 -5.11 15.32
CA HIS A 88 -20.53 -6.24 14.67
C HIS A 88 -20.39 -7.50 15.50
N ALA A 89 -21.45 -8.30 15.54
CA ALA A 89 -21.41 -9.64 16.13
C ALA A 89 -20.37 -10.48 15.37
N VAL A 90 -19.64 -11.33 16.10
CA VAL A 90 -18.66 -12.26 15.49
C VAL A 90 -19.41 -13.24 14.59
N PRO A 91 -19.13 -13.33 13.28
CA PRO A 91 -19.77 -14.26 12.39
C PRO A 91 -19.53 -15.71 12.82
N THR A 92 -20.55 -16.55 12.67
CA THR A 92 -20.48 -17.97 13.01
C THR A 92 -20.37 -18.87 11.78
N ASN A 93 -20.60 -18.34 10.59
CA ASN A 93 -20.49 -19.04 9.31
C ASN A 93 -20.14 -18.06 8.19
N VAL A 94 -19.90 -18.57 6.96
CA VAL A 94 -19.49 -17.78 5.79
C VAL A 94 -20.56 -16.79 5.33
N ASP A 95 -21.85 -17.12 5.48
CA ASP A 95 -22.93 -16.21 5.05
C ASP A 95 -23.06 -15.05 6.02
N ASP A 96 -22.95 -15.28 7.33
CA ASP A 96 -22.86 -14.22 8.35
C ASP A 96 -21.62 -13.34 8.12
N MET A 97 -20.51 -13.96 7.74
CA MET A 97 -19.25 -13.25 7.42
C MET A 97 -19.41 -12.33 6.20
N ARG A 98 -20.12 -12.78 5.15
CA ARG A 98 -20.44 -11.93 3.98
C ARG A 98 -21.27 -10.73 4.39
N GLY A 99 -22.25 -10.93 5.27
CA GLY A 99 -23.04 -9.84 5.83
C GLY A 99 -22.17 -8.83 6.59
N ALA A 100 -21.35 -9.29 7.51
CA ALA A 100 -20.44 -8.47 8.28
C ALA A 100 -19.41 -7.72 7.42
N ASP A 101 -18.87 -8.37 6.37
CA ASP A 101 -17.94 -7.74 5.43
C ASP A 101 -18.64 -6.67 4.57
N MET A 102 -19.88 -6.89 4.14
CA MET A 102 -20.67 -5.91 3.40
C MET A 102 -21.01 -4.69 4.27
N GLU A 103 -21.39 -4.89 5.51
CA GLU A 103 -21.65 -3.79 6.46
C GLU A 103 -20.37 -3.01 6.78
N PHE A 104 -19.26 -3.70 7.01
CA PHE A 104 -17.96 -3.10 7.20
C PHE A 104 -17.51 -2.32 5.95
N ALA A 105 -17.66 -2.90 4.76
CA ALA A 105 -17.33 -2.24 3.50
C ALA A 105 -18.21 -0.99 3.28
N ALA A 106 -19.49 -1.03 3.65
CA ALA A 106 -20.38 0.14 3.59
C ALA A 106 -19.94 1.23 4.57
N ALA A 107 -19.55 0.85 5.80
CA ALA A 107 -19.04 1.79 6.79
C ALA A 107 -17.69 2.40 6.35
N VAL A 108 -16.80 1.60 5.77
CA VAL A 108 -15.56 2.07 5.17
C VAL A 108 -15.84 3.02 4.00
N ALA A 109 -16.78 2.70 3.12
CA ALA A 109 -17.17 3.57 2.01
C ALA A 109 -17.72 4.93 2.50
N GLN A 110 -18.52 4.93 3.56
CA GLN A 110 -18.96 6.19 4.21
C GLN A 110 -17.78 6.95 4.82
N SER A 111 -16.84 6.24 5.46
CA SER A 111 -15.61 6.85 5.98
C SER A 111 -14.76 7.44 4.86
N LEU A 112 -14.70 6.81 3.69
CA LEU A 112 -13.95 7.27 2.52
C LEU A 112 -14.54 8.56 1.93
N THR A 113 -15.86 8.70 1.91
CA THR A 113 -16.49 9.96 1.44
C THR A 113 -16.19 11.14 2.36
N ALA A 114 -15.88 10.89 3.63
CA ALA A 114 -15.51 11.90 4.61
C ALA A 114 -13.97 12.11 4.70
N HIS A 115 -13.15 11.10 4.40
CA HIS A 115 -11.69 11.24 4.31
C HIS A 115 -11.33 11.61 2.89
N SER A 116 -10.80 12.80 2.68
CA SER A 116 -10.38 13.25 1.36
C SER A 116 -9.08 14.04 1.42
N THR A 117 -8.22 13.77 0.47
CA THR A 117 -7.09 14.65 0.16
C THR A 117 -7.34 15.25 -1.22
N SER A 118 -7.43 16.55 -1.29
CA SER A 118 -7.60 17.25 -2.57
C SER A 118 -6.47 18.24 -2.80
N THR A 119 -6.01 18.32 -4.04
CA THR A 119 -5.00 19.29 -4.46
C THR A 119 -5.62 20.21 -5.52
N ARG A 120 -5.55 21.51 -5.29
CA ARG A 120 -6.11 22.53 -6.19
C ARG A 120 -5.06 23.53 -6.57
N PHE A 121 -4.99 23.83 -7.86
CA PHE A 121 -4.16 24.87 -8.44
C PHE A 121 -5.03 26.10 -8.75
N VAL A 122 -4.66 27.24 -8.22
CA VAL A 122 -5.37 28.50 -8.46
C VAL A 122 -4.47 29.41 -9.27
N THR A 123 -4.90 29.77 -10.47
CA THR A 123 -4.16 30.60 -11.40
C THR A 123 -5.08 31.57 -12.11
N ALA A 124 -4.51 32.55 -12.85
CA ALA A 124 -5.32 33.43 -13.69
C ALA A 124 -6.07 32.62 -14.77
N GLN A 125 -7.33 32.97 -15.02
CA GLN A 125 -8.23 32.29 -15.97
C GLN A 125 -7.58 32.02 -17.35
N ARG A 126 -6.82 33.01 -17.86
CA ARG A 126 -6.12 32.92 -19.16
C ARG A 126 -5.05 31.84 -19.21
N HIS A 127 -4.56 31.32 -18.06
CA HIS A 127 -3.52 30.31 -17.98
C HIS A 127 -4.06 28.92 -17.64
N ALA A 128 -5.35 28.80 -17.29
CA ALA A 128 -5.97 27.56 -16.86
C ALA A 128 -5.79 26.42 -17.88
N SER A 129 -6.08 26.69 -19.15
CA SER A 129 -5.95 25.67 -20.21
C SER A 129 -4.52 25.21 -20.44
N ARG A 130 -3.53 26.12 -20.31
CA ARG A 130 -2.11 25.78 -20.44
C ARG A 130 -1.66 24.92 -19.25
N MET A 131 -2.08 25.27 -18.04
CA MET A 131 -1.78 24.50 -16.84
C MET A 131 -2.45 23.13 -16.88
N GLN A 132 -3.70 23.06 -17.32
CA GLN A 132 -4.41 21.79 -17.50
C GLN A 132 -3.70 20.88 -18.51
N ALA A 133 -3.23 21.41 -19.62
CA ALA A 133 -2.44 20.65 -20.59
C ALA A 133 -1.15 20.11 -19.98
N ALA A 134 -0.41 20.92 -19.22
CA ALA A 134 0.83 20.50 -18.56
C ALA A 134 0.58 19.42 -17.49
N LEU A 135 -0.51 19.50 -16.72
CA LEU A 135 -0.91 18.48 -15.76
C LEU A 135 -1.27 17.17 -16.46
N ASN A 136 -2.01 17.23 -17.56
CA ASN A 136 -2.36 16.05 -18.34
C ASN A 136 -1.13 15.38 -18.98
N GLU A 137 -0.12 16.15 -19.43
CA GLU A 137 1.16 15.61 -19.89
C GLU A 137 1.90 14.85 -18.78
N MET A 138 1.69 15.22 -17.53
CA MET A 138 2.20 14.50 -16.35
C MET A 138 1.39 13.25 -16.00
N GLY A 139 0.29 12.97 -16.72
CA GLY A 139 -0.66 11.91 -16.41
C GLY A 139 -1.59 12.25 -15.25
N ILE A 140 -1.69 13.52 -14.86
CA ILE A 140 -2.52 13.99 -13.75
C ILE A 140 -3.84 14.51 -14.33
N GLY A 141 -4.94 13.82 -14.03
CA GLY A 141 -6.27 14.30 -14.40
C GLY A 141 -6.57 15.63 -13.72
N SER A 142 -7.11 16.60 -14.47
CA SER A 142 -7.47 17.91 -13.90
C SER A 142 -8.79 18.40 -14.46
N ALA A 143 -9.63 19.00 -13.59
CA ALA A 143 -10.90 19.61 -13.95
C ALA A 143 -10.96 21.05 -13.46
N VAL A 144 -11.50 21.94 -14.27
CA VAL A 144 -11.77 23.32 -13.86
C VAL A 144 -13.03 23.31 -13.00
N THR A 145 -12.89 23.69 -11.73
CA THR A 145 -14.00 23.79 -10.80
C THR A 145 -14.34 25.26 -10.52
N PRO A 146 -15.63 25.62 -10.36
CA PRO A 146 -15.98 26.96 -9.96
C PRO A 146 -15.45 27.26 -8.55
N LEU A 147 -15.05 28.49 -8.32
CA LEU A 147 -14.69 28.99 -6.99
C LEU A 147 -15.97 28.98 -6.12
N SER A 148 -16.27 27.85 -5.48
CA SER A 148 -17.36 27.72 -4.52
C SER A 148 -16.80 27.87 -3.12
N GLY A 149 -16.89 29.02 -2.52
CA GLY A 149 -16.50 29.27 -1.14
C GLY A 149 -17.60 29.99 -0.40
N SER A 150 -18.33 29.31 0.49
CA SER A 150 -19.02 29.95 1.57
C SER A 150 -17.97 30.32 2.64
N PHE A 151 -17.71 31.61 2.79
CA PHE A 151 -16.83 32.08 3.84
C PHE A 151 -17.55 32.07 5.16
N ALA A 152 -16.93 31.50 6.18
CA ALA A 152 -17.53 31.39 7.49
C ALA A 152 -17.63 32.75 8.20
N PHE A 153 -18.77 33.03 8.77
CA PHE A 153 -18.90 34.04 9.83
C PHE A 153 -18.12 33.59 11.06
N GLY A 154 -17.34 34.48 11.66
CA GLY A 154 -16.56 34.07 12.81
C GLY A 154 -15.97 35.23 13.60
N ARG A 155 -15.37 34.87 14.73
CA ARG A 155 -14.70 35.79 15.64
C ARG A 155 -13.19 35.48 15.69
N GLU A 156 -12.40 36.47 15.39
CA GLU A 156 -10.96 36.38 15.54
C GLU A 156 -10.54 36.57 17.01
N LEU A 157 -9.73 35.64 17.51
CA LEU A 157 -9.07 35.70 18.80
C LEU A 157 -7.53 35.71 18.56
N ALA A 158 -6.76 36.09 19.56
CA ALA A 158 -5.31 36.21 19.42
C ALA A 158 -4.65 34.96 18.89
N SER A 159 -5.10 33.77 19.29
CA SER A 159 -4.46 32.47 18.99
C SER A 159 -5.34 31.51 18.21
N ARG A 160 -6.54 31.89 17.81
CA ARG A 160 -7.48 31.05 17.05
C ARG A 160 -8.54 31.90 16.36
N PHE A 161 -9.14 31.35 15.31
CA PHE A 161 -10.35 31.88 14.65
C PHE A 161 -11.53 30.97 14.99
N GLN A 162 -12.57 31.52 15.59
CA GLN A 162 -13.79 30.79 15.89
C GLN A 162 -14.83 31.06 14.79
N HIS A 163 -15.37 30.02 14.19
CA HIS A 163 -16.34 30.07 13.11
C HIS A 163 -17.52 29.13 13.40
N VAL A 164 -18.54 29.13 12.56
CA VAL A 164 -19.80 28.39 12.78
C VAL A 164 -19.56 26.88 12.97
N SER A 165 -18.61 26.29 12.23
CA SER A 165 -18.29 24.87 12.28
C SER A 165 -17.16 24.50 13.27
N GLY A 166 -16.72 25.44 14.14
CA GLY A 166 -15.69 25.14 15.13
C GLY A 166 -14.60 26.19 15.26
N TYR A 167 -13.39 25.73 15.40
CA TYR A 167 -12.22 26.56 15.67
C TYR A 167 -11.11 26.24 14.65
N SER A 168 -10.38 27.29 14.24
CA SER A 168 -9.20 27.15 13.39
C SER A 168 -8.01 27.87 13.97
N ARG A 169 -6.82 27.34 13.71
CA ARG A 169 -5.54 27.96 14.02
C ARG A 169 -4.67 27.92 12.79
N SER A 170 -4.02 29.04 12.50
CA SER A 170 -3.18 29.19 11.31
C SER A 170 -1.74 29.50 11.68
N TRP A 171 -0.84 28.96 10.87
CA TRP A 171 0.61 29.18 10.93
C TRP A 171 1.13 29.62 9.57
N TYR A 172 2.29 30.24 9.58
CA TYR A 172 3.11 30.43 8.39
C TYR A 172 4.50 29.78 8.61
N ILE A 173 5.15 29.37 7.54
CA ILE A 173 6.52 28.87 7.61
C ILE A 173 7.46 30.08 7.52
N ASP A 174 8.23 30.31 8.59
CA ASP A 174 9.25 31.36 8.64
C ASP A 174 10.59 30.88 8.13
N ARG A 175 10.97 29.63 8.42
CA ARG A 175 12.17 28.99 7.92
C ARG A 175 11.86 27.60 7.41
N PHE A 176 12.25 27.33 6.16
CA PHE A 176 12.16 26.00 5.56
C PHE A 176 13.18 25.04 6.18
N PRO A 177 12.97 23.71 6.09
CA PRO A 177 13.97 22.72 6.45
C PRO A 177 15.30 22.99 5.72
N GLY A 178 16.40 22.38 6.18
CA GLY A 178 17.75 22.64 5.68
C GLY A 178 17.98 22.37 4.19
N THR A 179 19.24 22.39 3.74
CA THR A 179 19.61 22.40 2.32
C THR A 179 19.29 21.12 1.54
N ASP A 180 19.17 19.97 2.21
CA ASP A 180 18.91 18.67 1.56
C ASP A 180 17.44 18.28 1.74
N ILE A 181 16.55 19.07 1.14
CA ILE A 181 15.11 18.83 1.22
C ILE A 181 14.69 17.93 0.07
N GLU A 182 14.12 16.75 0.40
CA GLU A 182 13.50 15.86 -0.57
C GLU A 182 12.03 16.24 -0.81
N PRO A 183 11.50 16.01 -2.04
CA PRO A 183 10.06 16.12 -2.31
C PRO A 183 9.25 15.28 -1.32
N GLY A 184 8.10 15.79 -0.90
CA GLY A 184 7.25 15.14 0.09
C GLY A 184 7.44 15.61 1.53
N TRP A 185 8.39 16.49 1.81
CA TRP A 185 8.60 17.03 3.15
C TRP A 185 7.36 17.76 3.71
N LEU A 186 6.56 18.41 2.84
CA LEU A 186 5.33 19.09 3.23
C LEU A 186 4.37 18.15 3.94
N PHE A 187 4.28 16.89 3.51
CA PHE A 187 3.32 15.92 4.07
C PHE A 187 3.71 15.45 5.47
N ARG A 188 4.96 15.66 5.89
CA ARG A 188 5.38 15.46 7.30
C ARG A 188 4.72 16.47 8.25
N LEU A 189 4.17 17.56 7.71
CA LEU A 189 3.38 18.54 8.46
C LEU A 189 1.90 18.14 8.64
N PHE A 190 1.49 16.97 8.14
CA PHE A 190 0.12 16.45 8.22
C PHE A 190 0.05 15.25 9.17
N PRO A 191 0.04 15.43 10.51
CA PRO A 191 -0.19 14.32 11.42
C PRO A 191 -1.56 13.66 11.14
N PRO A 192 -1.65 12.31 11.12
CA PRO A 192 -2.88 11.60 10.82
C PRO A 192 -4.06 12.00 11.71
N GLY A 193 -5.28 11.96 11.16
CA GLY A 193 -6.51 12.25 11.91
C GLY A 193 -6.80 13.73 12.18
N LEU A 194 -6.12 14.65 11.51
CA LEU A 194 -6.35 16.10 11.65
C LEU A 194 -6.88 16.69 10.34
N ALA A 195 -7.85 17.61 10.44
CA ALA A 195 -8.32 18.39 9.30
C ALA A 195 -7.38 19.57 9.05
N ILE A 196 -6.52 19.45 8.03
CA ILE A 196 -5.46 20.40 7.75
C ILE A 196 -5.58 20.90 6.33
N SER A 197 -5.52 22.23 6.16
CA SER A 197 -5.35 22.90 4.88
C SER A 197 -3.98 23.55 4.82
N LEU A 198 -3.19 23.21 3.82
CA LEU A 198 -1.91 23.86 3.53
C LEU A 198 -2.02 24.56 2.18
N ALA A 199 -1.57 25.81 2.12
CA ALA A 199 -1.44 26.51 0.84
C ALA A 199 -0.06 27.15 0.73
N TRP A 200 0.50 27.06 -0.46
CA TRP A 200 1.66 27.86 -0.82
C TRP A 200 1.34 28.76 -2.02
N HIS A 201 1.83 29.98 -1.92
CA HIS A 201 1.67 31.03 -2.93
C HIS A 201 3.02 31.30 -3.56
N ALA A 202 3.11 31.24 -4.88
CA ALA A 202 4.31 31.55 -5.63
C ALA A 202 4.05 32.71 -6.59
N VAL A 203 4.84 33.75 -6.48
CA VAL A 203 4.79 34.91 -7.37
C VAL A 203 6.11 34.97 -8.15
N PRO A 204 6.08 34.78 -9.48
CA PRO A 204 7.30 34.81 -10.31
C PRO A 204 7.99 36.18 -10.18
N LEU A 205 9.30 36.17 -10.13
CA LEU A 205 10.13 37.37 -10.06
C LEU A 205 10.78 37.68 -11.42
N PRO A 206 10.84 38.96 -11.82
CA PRO A 206 11.61 39.32 -13.01
C PRO A 206 13.10 38.97 -12.85
N ALA A 207 13.70 38.33 -13.86
CA ALA A 207 15.10 37.88 -13.82
C ALA A 207 16.08 39.02 -13.51
N ALA A 208 15.87 40.18 -14.09
CA ALA A 208 16.73 41.35 -13.83
C ALA A 208 16.70 41.79 -12.36
N TRP A 209 15.53 41.74 -11.72
CA TRP A 209 15.38 42.12 -10.31
C TRP A 209 16.13 41.15 -9.39
N ILE A 210 15.95 39.84 -9.62
CA ILE A 210 16.55 38.83 -8.74
C ILE A 210 18.07 38.76 -8.85
N VAL A 211 18.62 38.90 -10.07
CA VAL A 211 20.08 38.97 -10.27
C VAL A 211 20.69 40.15 -9.51
N HIS A 212 20.04 41.30 -9.56
CA HIS A 212 20.50 42.50 -8.84
C HIS A 212 20.35 42.36 -7.31
N TYR A 213 19.27 41.75 -6.85
CA TYR A 213 19.06 41.43 -5.44
C TYR A 213 20.13 40.48 -4.90
N LEU A 214 20.42 39.39 -5.62
CA LEU A 214 21.47 38.43 -5.23
C LEU A 214 22.88 39.06 -5.26
N GLN A 215 23.16 39.88 -6.23
CA GLN A 215 24.44 40.60 -6.26
C GLN A 215 24.67 41.41 -4.97
N ARG A 216 23.67 42.14 -4.51
CA ARG A 216 23.77 42.91 -3.24
C ARG A 216 23.96 41.98 -2.05
N GLN A 217 23.21 40.89 -1.97
CA GLN A 217 23.32 39.90 -0.88
C GLN A 217 24.72 39.25 -0.86
N LEU A 218 25.24 38.85 -2.01
CA LEU A 218 26.55 38.25 -2.14
C LEU A 218 27.68 39.23 -1.73
N VAL A 219 27.58 40.52 -2.08
CA VAL A 219 28.53 41.54 -1.61
C VAL A 219 28.49 41.60 -0.08
N THR A 220 27.32 41.64 0.53
CA THR A 220 27.18 41.67 2.00
C THR A 220 27.76 40.42 2.65
N MET A 221 27.41 39.20 2.13
CA MET A 221 27.91 37.94 2.66
C MET A 221 29.44 37.82 2.54
N ARG A 222 30.02 38.27 1.41
CA ARG A 222 31.47 38.27 1.20
C ARG A 222 32.16 39.25 2.15
N ALA A 223 31.56 40.43 2.38
CA ALA A 223 32.08 41.39 3.33
C ALA A 223 32.03 40.86 4.77
N SER A 224 30.94 40.25 5.19
CA SER A 224 30.84 39.60 6.49
C SER A 224 31.89 38.51 6.66
N ARG A 225 32.06 37.63 5.66
CA ARG A 225 33.07 36.58 5.70
C ARG A 225 34.49 37.11 5.85
N LEU A 226 34.82 38.19 5.15
CA LEU A 226 36.15 38.86 5.29
C LEU A 226 36.37 39.42 6.71
N VAL A 227 35.33 39.94 7.34
CA VAL A 227 35.39 40.42 8.73
C VAL A 227 35.57 39.24 9.70
N ASP A 228 34.82 38.15 9.51
CA ASP A 228 34.89 36.96 10.35
C ASP A 228 36.26 36.26 10.21
N ASP A 229 36.78 36.11 8.98
CA ASP A 229 38.08 35.52 8.70
C ASP A 229 39.20 36.35 9.35
N ASN A 230 39.13 37.71 9.31
CA ASN A 230 40.09 38.60 9.97
C ASN A 230 39.99 38.56 11.51
N ALA A 231 38.81 38.26 12.05
CA ALA A 231 38.57 38.11 13.49
C ALA A 231 38.88 36.69 14.02
N GLY A 232 39.22 35.72 13.15
CA GLY A 232 39.45 34.34 13.50
C GLY A 232 38.13 33.60 13.92
N ILE A 233 37.01 34.16 13.53
CA ILE A 233 35.66 33.58 13.82
C ILE A 233 35.18 32.85 12.56
N SER A 234 34.76 31.60 12.71
CA SER A 234 34.12 30.84 11.63
C SER A 234 32.63 30.76 11.90
N ASP A 235 31.81 31.41 11.06
CA ASP A 235 30.37 31.20 11.05
C ASP A 235 29.99 30.04 10.07
N PRO A 236 29.63 28.84 10.58
CA PRO A 236 29.30 27.74 9.72
C PRO A 236 28.08 28.00 8.83
N ALA A 237 27.15 28.85 9.27
CA ALA A 237 25.96 29.21 8.50
C ALA A 237 26.31 30.04 7.28
N LEU A 238 27.22 31.03 7.45
CA LEU A 238 27.72 31.87 6.36
C LEU A 238 28.58 31.05 5.39
N ALA A 239 29.42 30.16 5.91
CA ALA A 239 30.29 29.29 5.11
C ALA A 239 29.47 28.35 4.17
N GLY A 240 28.29 27.88 4.60
CA GLY A 240 27.39 27.11 3.75
C GLY A 240 26.51 27.96 2.82
N ALA A 241 26.06 29.12 3.27
CA ALA A 241 25.15 29.99 2.52
C ALA A 241 25.79 30.64 1.29
N LEU A 242 27.05 31.04 1.38
CA LEU A 242 27.74 31.77 0.30
C LEU A 242 27.89 30.95 -1.00
N PRO A 243 28.39 29.70 -1.00
CA PRO A 243 28.44 28.86 -2.20
C PRO A 243 27.08 28.63 -2.82
N ASN A 244 26.04 28.40 -2.00
CA ASN A 244 24.69 28.19 -2.46
C ASN A 244 24.09 29.41 -3.15
N ALA A 245 24.36 30.62 -2.59
CA ALA A 245 23.91 31.88 -3.20
C ALA A 245 24.63 32.19 -4.51
N GLU A 246 25.94 31.85 -4.61
CA GLU A 246 26.69 31.96 -5.85
C GLU A 246 26.21 31.00 -6.95
N ASP A 247 25.91 29.78 -6.58
CA ASP A 247 25.33 28.77 -7.50
C ASP A 247 23.95 29.20 -7.99
N LEU A 248 23.10 29.66 -7.08
CA LEU A 248 21.77 30.20 -7.41
C LEU A 248 21.88 31.39 -8.39
N GLN A 249 22.80 32.34 -8.14
CA GLN A 249 23.00 33.44 -9.03
C GLN A 249 23.42 32.97 -10.43
N ARG A 250 24.32 31.99 -10.52
CA ARG A 250 24.78 31.41 -11.78
C ARG A 250 23.65 30.78 -12.57
N ARG A 251 22.81 29.94 -11.91
CA ARG A 251 21.67 29.27 -12.52
C ARG A 251 20.60 30.24 -13.02
N LEU A 252 20.32 31.29 -12.25
CA LEU A 252 19.39 32.35 -12.65
C LEU A 252 19.91 33.20 -13.80
N ALA A 253 21.23 33.54 -13.78
CA ALA A 253 21.87 34.33 -14.86
C ALA A 253 21.91 33.55 -16.19
N SER A 254 22.01 32.21 -16.13
CA SER A 254 21.97 31.35 -17.32
C SER A 254 20.54 30.94 -17.75
N SER A 255 19.51 31.49 -17.14
CA SER A 255 18.08 31.14 -17.37
C SER A 255 17.76 29.64 -17.20
N GLN A 256 18.56 28.94 -16.41
CA GLN A 256 18.33 27.54 -16.06
C GLN A 256 17.25 27.38 -15.00
N ASP A 257 17.05 28.40 -14.18
CA ASP A 257 16.06 28.45 -13.11
C ASP A 257 15.27 29.76 -13.15
N LYS A 258 14.10 29.75 -12.56
CA LYS A 258 13.26 30.92 -12.32
C LYS A 258 13.13 31.16 -10.81
N ALA A 259 13.05 32.42 -10.40
CA ALA A 259 12.89 32.76 -8.99
C ALA A 259 11.45 33.17 -8.66
N PHE A 260 11.04 32.90 -7.45
CA PHE A 260 9.71 33.18 -6.94
C PHE A 260 9.76 33.80 -5.54
N HIS A 261 8.83 34.69 -5.25
CA HIS A 261 8.42 34.96 -3.87
C HIS A 261 7.44 33.88 -3.43
N VAL A 262 7.78 33.10 -2.42
CA VAL A 262 7.00 31.98 -1.91
C VAL A 262 6.59 32.25 -0.47
N SER A 263 5.28 32.09 -0.17
CA SER A 263 4.71 32.11 1.17
C SER A 263 3.98 30.79 1.40
N VAL A 264 4.11 30.21 2.59
CA VAL A 264 3.43 28.94 2.94
C VAL A 264 2.64 29.12 4.21
N TYR A 265 1.40 28.69 4.17
CA TYR A 265 0.45 28.77 5.27
C TYR A 265 -0.17 27.42 5.55
N LEU A 266 -0.44 27.15 6.82
CA LEU A 266 -1.09 25.93 7.28
C LEU A 266 -2.20 26.31 8.24
N THR A 267 -3.37 25.68 8.09
CA THR A 267 -4.52 25.87 8.98
C THR A 267 -5.03 24.53 9.46
N LEU A 268 -5.12 24.36 10.78
CA LEU A 268 -5.82 23.27 11.44
C LEU A 268 -7.24 23.71 11.75
N THR A 269 -8.23 22.87 11.43
CA THR A 269 -9.65 23.08 11.79
C THR A 269 -10.10 21.96 12.72
N SER A 270 -10.89 22.31 13.76
CA SER A 270 -11.39 21.35 14.73
C SER A 270 -12.75 21.79 15.25
N SER A 271 -13.60 20.84 15.66
CA SER A 271 -14.91 21.09 16.27
C SER A 271 -14.81 21.66 17.67
N THR A 272 -13.79 21.28 18.44
CA THR A 272 -13.59 21.74 19.82
C THR A 272 -12.28 22.50 20.02
N ALA A 273 -12.22 23.34 21.04
CA ALA A 273 -11.01 24.05 21.40
C ALA A 273 -9.92 23.11 21.99
N ALA A 274 -10.33 22.02 22.62
CA ALA A 274 -9.42 21.03 23.19
C ALA A 274 -8.68 20.25 22.09
N ASP A 275 -9.42 19.77 21.10
CA ASP A 275 -8.86 19.07 19.94
C ASP A 275 -7.97 19.99 19.10
N LEU A 276 -8.37 21.29 18.98
CA LEU A 276 -7.53 22.29 18.33
C LEU A 276 -6.16 22.40 19.03
N GLU A 277 -6.15 22.43 20.35
CA GLU A 277 -4.90 22.53 21.12
C GLU A 277 -4.06 21.25 21.02
N PHE A 278 -4.71 20.08 21.07
CA PHE A 278 -4.06 18.79 20.90
C PHE A 278 -3.43 18.67 19.49
N GLY A 279 -4.19 18.93 18.45
CA GLY A 279 -3.73 18.90 17.06
C GLY A 279 -2.62 19.91 16.79
N SER A 280 -2.70 21.12 17.39
CA SER A 280 -1.66 22.15 17.28
C SER A 280 -0.32 21.66 17.80
N ARG A 281 -0.29 21.00 18.96
CA ARG A 281 0.96 20.44 19.52
C ARG A 281 1.56 19.36 18.61
N ARG A 282 0.74 18.52 17.98
CA ARG A 282 1.20 17.50 17.03
C ARG A 282 1.82 18.11 15.79
N ILE A 283 1.20 19.13 15.20
CA ILE A 283 1.72 19.84 14.03
C ILE A 283 3.05 20.55 14.37
N GLU A 284 3.10 21.27 15.49
CA GLU A 284 4.33 21.97 15.92
C GLU A 284 5.46 20.99 16.26
N SER A 285 5.13 19.81 16.79
CA SER A 285 6.10 18.74 17.01
C SER A 285 6.63 18.16 15.69
N ALA A 286 5.73 17.92 14.73
CA ALA A 286 6.08 17.43 13.40
C ALA A 286 6.99 18.43 12.65
N ALA A 287 6.70 19.73 12.73
CA ALA A 287 7.51 20.77 12.13
C ALA A 287 8.93 20.80 12.75
N ARG A 288 9.03 20.73 14.09
CA ARG A 288 10.34 20.65 14.77
C ARG A 288 11.15 19.43 14.37
N ALA A 289 10.50 18.28 14.17
CA ALA A 289 11.17 17.03 13.77
C ALA A 289 11.88 17.13 12.40
N ILE A 290 11.40 18.02 11.52
CA ILE A 290 12.01 18.29 10.21
C ILE A 290 12.78 19.62 10.17
N LEU A 291 13.05 20.24 11.31
CA LEU A 291 13.74 21.54 11.42
C LEU A 291 13.02 22.67 10.64
N CYS A 292 11.70 22.59 10.51
CA CYS A 292 10.86 23.62 9.93
C CYS A 292 10.41 24.61 11.02
N ASP A 293 10.67 25.90 10.83
CA ASP A 293 10.20 26.93 11.75
C ASP A 293 8.80 27.38 11.38
N LEU A 294 7.84 26.87 12.16
CA LEU A 294 6.42 27.12 11.97
C LEU A 294 5.93 28.13 13.03
N GLN A 295 5.56 29.32 12.59
CA GLN A 295 5.12 30.42 13.43
C GLN A 295 3.59 30.61 13.39
N ARG A 296 2.96 30.79 14.57
CA ARG A 296 1.52 31.06 14.66
C ARG A 296 1.19 32.44 14.08
N CYS A 297 0.09 32.55 13.35
CA CYS A 297 -0.44 33.83 12.86
C CYS A 297 -1.10 34.63 14.00
N THR A 298 -0.41 34.83 15.12
CA THR A 298 -0.94 35.48 16.32
C THR A 298 -1.50 36.86 15.99
N PHE A 299 -2.73 37.17 16.44
CA PHE A 299 -3.53 38.37 16.13
C PHE A 299 -3.91 38.55 14.64
N ARG A 300 -3.55 37.56 13.79
CA ARG A 300 -3.85 37.56 12.35
C ARG A 300 -4.29 36.16 11.87
N MET A 301 -5.02 35.44 12.73
CA MET A 301 -5.50 34.09 12.48
C MET A 301 -6.42 34.04 11.26
N LEU A 302 -7.26 35.06 11.10
CA LEU A 302 -8.14 35.19 9.95
C LEU A 302 -7.39 35.32 8.63
N ASP A 303 -6.35 36.14 8.60
CA ASP A 303 -5.53 36.31 7.39
C ASP A 303 -4.83 35.00 7.01
N GLY A 304 -4.34 34.23 8.00
CA GLY A 304 -3.80 32.89 7.79
C GLY A 304 -4.84 31.90 7.29
N PHE A 305 -6.03 31.90 7.90
CA PHE A 305 -7.15 31.07 7.48
C PHE A 305 -7.55 31.34 6.02
N VAL A 306 -7.67 32.62 5.66
CA VAL A 306 -8.00 33.03 4.27
C VAL A 306 -6.92 32.59 3.29
N ALA A 307 -5.64 32.75 3.67
CA ALA A 307 -4.52 32.37 2.80
C ALA A 307 -4.51 30.88 2.45
N THR A 308 -5.09 30.01 3.28
CA THR A 308 -5.20 28.58 3.00
C THR A 308 -6.45 28.19 2.21
N ARG A 309 -7.30 29.13 1.81
CA ARG A 309 -8.50 28.84 0.99
C ARG A 309 -8.19 29.05 -0.50
N PRO A 310 -8.80 28.25 -1.41
CA PRO A 310 -8.65 28.46 -2.84
C PRO A 310 -9.05 29.89 -3.24
N GLY A 311 -8.16 30.60 -3.91
CA GLY A 311 -8.35 32.01 -4.26
C GLY A 311 -8.15 32.99 -3.10
N GLY A 312 -7.77 32.52 -1.93
CA GLY A 312 -7.49 33.38 -0.76
C GLY A 312 -6.23 34.22 -0.95
N ALA A 313 -6.31 35.50 -0.59
CA ALA A 313 -5.20 36.43 -0.74
C ALA A 313 -4.12 36.23 0.33
N ASP A 314 -2.86 36.29 -0.07
CA ASP A 314 -1.71 36.37 0.84
C ASP A 314 -1.61 37.78 1.44
N ARG A 315 -2.32 38.02 2.53
CA ARG A 315 -2.30 39.31 3.26
C ARG A 315 -1.17 39.44 4.27
N LEU A 316 -0.60 38.29 4.67
CA LEU A 316 0.50 38.26 5.65
C LEU A 316 1.84 38.56 5.02
N GLN A 317 2.00 38.29 3.71
CA GLN A 317 3.18 38.61 2.93
C GLN A 317 4.50 38.02 3.53
N ARG A 318 4.42 36.82 4.12
CA ARG A 318 5.60 36.12 4.70
C ARG A 318 6.40 35.43 3.62
N LYS A 319 6.96 36.21 2.72
CA LYS A 319 7.63 35.78 1.49
C LYS A 319 9.08 35.38 1.71
N ARG A 320 9.51 34.29 1.08
CA ARG A 320 10.89 33.86 0.91
C ARG A 320 11.19 33.77 -0.58
N VAL A 321 12.43 33.99 -0.96
CA VAL A 321 12.88 33.82 -2.34
C VAL A 321 13.32 32.36 -2.50
N LEU A 322 12.68 31.65 -3.43
CA LEU A 322 13.05 30.29 -3.82
C LEU A 322 13.20 30.23 -5.34
N ASP A 323 14.08 29.36 -5.84
CA ASP A 323 14.19 29.04 -7.25
C ASP A 323 13.24 27.88 -7.64
N SER A 324 13.12 27.61 -8.94
CA SER A 324 12.31 26.51 -9.47
C SER A 324 12.76 25.15 -8.92
N THR A 325 14.06 24.95 -8.72
CA THR A 325 14.64 23.73 -8.18
C THR A 325 14.23 23.50 -6.71
N ALA A 326 14.30 24.53 -5.87
CA ALA A 326 13.81 24.46 -4.50
C ALA A 326 12.29 24.33 -4.45
N LEU A 327 11.54 25.06 -5.29
CA LEU A 327 10.08 25.00 -5.34
C LEU A 327 9.58 23.67 -5.86
N MET A 328 10.34 22.94 -6.67
CA MET A 328 10.02 21.58 -7.11
C MET A 328 9.88 20.61 -5.93
N THR A 329 10.57 20.84 -4.81
CA THR A 329 10.42 20.02 -3.59
C THR A 329 9.07 20.19 -2.90
N PHE A 330 8.30 21.23 -3.26
CA PHE A 330 6.92 21.44 -2.83
C PHE A 330 5.91 20.67 -3.65
N PHE A 331 6.35 19.62 -4.32
CA PHE A 331 5.52 18.74 -5.13
C PHE A 331 4.27 18.31 -4.34
N PRO A 332 3.04 18.63 -4.82
CA PRO A 332 1.85 18.59 -3.98
C PRO A 332 1.13 17.24 -3.95
N TRP A 333 1.69 16.23 -4.60
CA TRP A 333 1.17 14.87 -4.59
C TRP A 333 2.16 13.96 -3.88
N TRP A 334 1.69 13.20 -2.91
CA TRP A 334 2.58 12.36 -2.11
C TRP A 334 2.19 10.90 -2.13
N ASP A 335 0.97 10.60 -1.72
CA ASP A 335 0.55 9.21 -1.55
C ASP A 335 -0.89 9.06 -2.03
N PRO A 336 -1.19 8.16 -2.97
CA PRO A 336 -2.56 7.87 -3.31
C PRO A 336 -3.15 7.08 -2.14
N ASP A 337 -4.29 7.48 -1.69
CA ASP A 337 -5.17 6.59 -0.95
C ASP A 337 -5.53 5.44 -1.89
N LEU A 338 -4.99 4.26 -1.65
CA LEU A 338 -5.28 3.08 -2.46
C LEU A 338 -6.63 2.51 -2.02
N GLN A 339 -7.70 2.98 -2.68
CA GLN A 339 -9.10 2.72 -2.31
C GLN A 339 -9.85 2.19 -3.53
N GLN A 340 -9.78 0.88 -3.73
CA GLN A 340 -10.47 0.24 -4.84
C GLN A 340 -11.89 -0.15 -4.43
N PRO A 341 -12.93 0.14 -5.24
CA PRO A 341 -14.33 -0.05 -4.84
C PRO A 341 -14.69 -1.47 -4.39
N ASN A 342 -14.06 -2.48 -4.97
CA ASN A 342 -14.25 -3.91 -4.62
C ASN A 342 -13.06 -4.46 -3.84
N GLY A 343 -12.20 -3.59 -3.29
CA GLY A 343 -10.97 -3.98 -2.65
C GLY A 343 -11.17 -4.73 -1.33
N LEU A 344 -10.24 -5.63 -1.04
CA LEU A 344 -10.08 -6.21 0.28
C LEU A 344 -9.53 -5.13 1.20
N PHE A 345 -10.10 -4.98 2.37
CA PHE A 345 -9.55 -4.09 3.39
C PHE A 345 -8.28 -4.72 3.96
N ILE A 346 -7.18 -3.98 3.84
CA ILE A 346 -5.86 -4.44 4.28
C ILE A 346 -5.48 -3.83 5.63
N GLY A 347 -5.89 -2.59 5.86
CA GLY A 347 -5.49 -1.80 7.01
C GLY A 347 -5.50 -0.32 6.70
N ARG A 348 -4.55 0.42 7.27
CA ARG A 348 -4.50 1.87 7.13
C ARG A 348 -3.15 2.35 6.61
N SER A 349 -3.18 3.37 5.76
CA SER A 349 -1.99 4.09 5.33
C SER A 349 -1.26 4.68 6.55
N ARG A 350 0.05 4.44 6.64
CA ARG A 350 0.89 5.03 7.70
C ARG A 350 1.05 6.55 7.55
N ALA A 351 0.92 7.03 6.33
CA ALA A 351 1.07 8.45 6.02
C ALA A 351 -0.19 9.25 6.34
N THR A 352 -1.36 8.76 5.92
CA THR A 352 -2.63 9.51 5.97
C THR A 352 -3.61 8.99 7.03
N GLY A 353 -3.44 7.74 7.50
CA GLY A 353 -4.43 7.05 8.33
C GLY A 353 -5.65 6.55 7.54
N ALA A 354 -5.70 6.79 6.23
CA ALA A 354 -6.80 6.37 5.37
C ALA A 354 -6.87 4.84 5.25
N PRO A 355 -8.07 4.27 5.09
CA PRO A 355 -8.24 2.85 4.80
C PRO A 355 -7.58 2.48 3.46
N VAL A 356 -6.93 1.32 3.44
CA VAL A 356 -6.30 0.75 2.24
C VAL A 356 -7.12 -0.43 1.77
N LEU A 357 -7.66 -0.30 0.55
CA LEU A 357 -8.46 -1.35 -0.10
C LEU A 357 -7.82 -1.75 -1.42
N VAL A 358 -7.55 -3.05 -1.58
CA VAL A 358 -6.91 -3.63 -2.76
C VAL A 358 -7.78 -4.72 -3.34
N ASP A 359 -8.14 -4.62 -4.62
CA ASP A 359 -8.81 -5.70 -5.36
C ASP A 359 -7.76 -6.45 -6.21
N PRO A 360 -7.26 -7.62 -5.78
CA PRO A 360 -6.28 -8.36 -6.55
C PRO A 360 -6.79 -8.81 -7.91
N PHE A 361 -8.11 -8.95 -8.06
CA PHE A 361 -8.76 -9.42 -9.29
C PHE A 361 -9.09 -8.29 -10.29
N ASP A 362 -8.72 -7.04 -10.00
CA ASP A 362 -8.88 -5.94 -10.95
C ASP A 362 -7.86 -6.07 -12.11
N GLN A 363 -8.32 -6.69 -13.21
CA GLN A 363 -7.50 -6.93 -14.41
C GLN A 363 -7.14 -5.67 -15.18
N HIS A 364 -7.77 -4.54 -14.91
CA HIS A 364 -7.41 -3.24 -15.51
C HIS A 364 -6.20 -2.63 -14.84
N ARG A 365 -6.01 -2.90 -13.55
CA ARG A 365 -4.88 -2.39 -12.75
C ARG A 365 -3.72 -3.36 -12.68
N TYR A 366 -3.99 -4.64 -12.54
CA TYR A 366 -2.98 -5.65 -12.23
C TYR A 366 -2.78 -6.66 -13.36
N ALA A 367 -1.54 -6.94 -13.66
CA ALA A 367 -1.18 -7.96 -14.64
C ALA A 367 -1.66 -9.36 -14.26
N ASN A 368 -1.78 -9.64 -12.95
CA ASN A 368 -2.31 -10.87 -12.37
C ASN A 368 -2.82 -10.60 -10.95
N ALA A 369 -3.53 -11.56 -10.36
CA ALA A 369 -4.06 -11.47 -8.99
C ALA A 369 -3.10 -12.03 -7.93
N ASN A 370 -1.85 -12.32 -8.27
CA ASN A 370 -0.90 -12.94 -7.34
C ASN A 370 -0.39 -11.94 -6.32
N ILE A 371 -0.15 -12.44 -5.09
CA ILE A 371 0.31 -11.63 -3.95
C ILE A 371 1.55 -12.31 -3.35
N GLY A 372 2.63 -11.56 -3.20
CA GLY A 372 3.85 -11.98 -2.51
C GLY A 372 3.99 -11.27 -1.16
N VAL A 373 4.25 -12.03 -0.09
CA VAL A 373 4.44 -11.51 1.27
C VAL A 373 5.83 -11.87 1.77
N PHE A 374 6.67 -10.87 2.00
CA PHE A 374 8.03 -11.03 2.47
C PHE A 374 8.20 -10.41 3.84
N GLY A 375 8.70 -11.14 4.82
CA GLY A 375 8.92 -10.60 6.17
C GLY A 375 9.50 -11.65 7.10
N HIS A 376 10.43 -11.24 7.97
CA HIS A 376 11.02 -12.17 8.95
C HIS A 376 9.96 -12.76 9.90
N SER A 377 10.35 -13.75 10.72
CA SER A 377 9.46 -14.31 11.74
C SER A 377 8.98 -13.20 12.70
N GLY A 378 7.67 -13.17 12.97
CA GLY A 378 7.06 -12.14 13.82
C GLY A 378 6.69 -10.82 13.11
N ALA A 379 6.98 -10.64 11.82
CA ALA A 379 6.60 -9.44 11.06
C ALA A 379 5.07 -9.27 10.91
N GLY A 380 4.27 -10.32 11.13
CA GLY A 380 2.81 -10.27 11.02
C GLY A 380 2.26 -10.95 9.76
N LYS A 381 3.03 -11.82 9.09
CA LYS A 381 2.64 -12.52 7.85
C LYS A 381 1.35 -13.31 8.01
N THR A 382 1.27 -14.21 9.00
CA THR A 382 0.08 -15.06 9.27
C THR A 382 -1.17 -14.22 9.52
N TYR A 383 -1.01 -13.05 10.19
CA TYR A 383 -2.11 -12.11 10.40
C TYR A 383 -2.59 -11.49 9.08
N LEU A 384 -1.67 -11.04 8.24
CA LEU A 384 -1.98 -10.50 6.91
C LEU A 384 -2.63 -11.56 6.01
N LEU A 385 -2.07 -12.79 5.96
CA LEU A 385 -2.63 -13.88 5.15
C LEU A 385 -4.05 -14.25 5.61
N SER A 386 -4.29 -14.31 6.93
CA SER A 386 -5.64 -14.54 7.48
C SER A 386 -6.61 -13.41 7.09
N THR A 387 -6.17 -12.15 7.15
CA THR A 387 -6.97 -10.99 6.73
C THR A 387 -7.33 -11.05 5.25
N LEU A 388 -6.35 -11.37 4.39
CA LEU A 388 -6.55 -11.54 2.95
C LEU A 388 -7.52 -12.71 2.65
N ALA A 389 -7.33 -13.85 3.31
CA ALA A 389 -8.17 -15.04 3.14
C ALA A 389 -9.62 -14.74 3.53
N MET A 390 -9.85 -14.15 4.70
CA MET A 390 -11.20 -13.79 5.15
C MET A 390 -11.85 -12.72 4.27
N GLY A 391 -11.10 -11.70 3.87
CA GLY A 391 -11.59 -10.69 2.93
C GLY A 391 -11.97 -11.28 1.56
N ALA A 392 -11.17 -12.23 1.05
CA ALA A 392 -11.48 -12.94 -0.20
C ALA A 392 -12.75 -13.80 -0.08
N LEU A 393 -12.93 -14.51 1.04
CA LEU A 393 -14.16 -15.26 1.34
C LEU A 393 -15.38 -14.35 1.36
N GLY A 394 -15.28 -13.16 1.98
CA GLY A 394 -16.36 -12.16 1.99
C GLY A 394 -16.77 -11.72 0.59
N ARG A 395 -15.86 -11.77 -0.38
CA ARG A 395 -16.12 -11.51 -1.81
C ARG A 395 -16.55 -12.75 -2.61
N GLY A 396 -16.80 -13.89 -1.96
CA GLY A 396 -17.23 -15.12 -2.60
C GLY A 396 -16.10 -15.89 -3.32
N VAL A 397 -14.85 -15.60 -3.00
CA VAL A 397 -13.68 -16.32 -3.50
C VAL A 397 -13.47 -17.57 -2.62
N GLN A 398 -13.34 -18.74 -3.23
CA GLN A 398 -12.96 -19.96 -2.52
C GLN A 398 -11.48 -19.91 -2.15
N VAL A 399 -11.13 -20.25 -0.91
CA VAL A 399 -9.77 -20.15 -0.40
C VAL A 399 -9.20 -21.52 -0.05
N TYR A 400 -8.05 -21.86 -0.60
CA TYR A 400 -7.23 -22.99 -0.20
C TYR A 400 -5.99 -22.48 0.53
N ILE A 401 -5.64 -23.08 1.67
CA ILE A 401 -4.49 -22.71 2.46
C ILE A 401 -3.58 -23.93 2.62
N VAL A 402 -2.38 -23.88 2.09
CA VAL A 402 -1.32 -24.85 2.33
C VAL A 402 -0.51 -24.35 3.53
N ASP A 403 -0.57 -25.10 4.61
CA ASP A 403 -0.19 -24.70 5.96
C ASP A 403 0.76 -25.73 6.59
N PRO A 404 2.09 -25.58 6.39
CA PRO A 404 3.06 -26.52 6.95
C PRO A 404 3.01 -26.63 8.49
N GLU A 405 2.68 -25.55 9.19
CA GLU A 405 2.69 -25.46 10.65
C GLU A 405 1.30 -25.71 11.30
N HIS A 406 0.26 -25.87 10.49
CA HIS A 406 -1.13 -26.09 10.92
C HIS A 406 -1.69 -24.97 11.83
N GLU A 407 -1.51 -23.72 11.41
CA GLU A 407 -2.00 -22.53 12.13
C GLU A 407 -3.43 -22.13 11.73
N TYR A 408 -3.92 -22.52 10.53
CA TYR A 408 -5.18 -22.04 9.94
C TYR A 408 -6.35 -23.01 10.07
N GLY A 409 -6.12 -24.26 10.45
CA GLY A 409 -7.15 -25.31 10.47
C GLY A 409 -8.37 -24.92 11.30
N ARG A 410 -8.16 -24.36 12.50
CA ARG A 410 -9.25 -23.90 13.38
C ARG A 410 -10.03 -22.73 12.80
N LEU A 411 -9.34 -21.78 12.19
CA LEU A 411 -9.98 -20.66 11.51
C LEU A 411 -10.88 -21.17 10.38
N ALA A 412 -10.39 -22.13 9.60
CA ALA A 412 -11.19 -22.77 8.54
C ALA A 412 -12.44 -23.43 9.11
N SER A 413 -12.31 -24.23 10.17
CA SER A 413 -13.44 -24.91 10.83
C SER A 413 -14.48 -23.91 11.39
N GLN A 414 -14.03 -22.82 12.03
CA GLN A 414 -14.94 -21.79 12.57
C GLN A 414 -15.74 -21.07 11.48
N LEU A 415 -15.17 -20.96 10.29
CA LEU A 415 -15.83 -20.37 9.12
C LEU A 415 -16.68 -21.36 8.31
N GLY A 416 -16.95 -22.57 8.86
CA GLY A 416 -17.73 -23.60 8.17
C GLY A 416 -16.99 -24.24 7.00
N GLY A 417 -15.66 -24.17 7.02
CA GLY A 417 -14.76 -24.79 6.06
C GLY A 417 -14.19 -26.12 6.54
N ALA A 418 -13.22 -26.66 5.80
CA ALA A 418 -12.56 -27.91 6.08
C ALA A 418 -11.16 -27.74 6.64
N ASP A 419 -10.86 -28.42 7.75
CA ASP A 419 -9.53 -28.59 8.32
C ASP A 419 -9.04 -30.01 7.99
N ILE A 420 -8.09 -30.11 7.08
CA ILE A 420 -7.58 -31.36 6.55
C ILE A 420 -6.16 -31.57 7.03
N GLN A 421 -5.97 -32.50 7.93
CA GLN A 421 -4.62 -32.90 8.35
C GLN A 421 -4.11 -34.03 7.46
N LEU A 422 -3.04 -33.74 6.72
CA LEU A 422 -2.37 -34.72 5.89
C LEU A 422 -1.29 -35.42 6.73
N ALA A 423 -1.70 -36.43 7.49
CA ALA A 423 -0.85 -37.21 8.39
C ALA A 423 -1.30 -38.66 8.45
N LEU A 424 -0.41 -39.55 8.88
CA LEU A 424 -0.75 -40.96 9.11
C LEU A 424 -1.76 -41.07 10.22
N GLY A 425 -2.86 -41.84 9.97
CA GLY A 425 -3.91 -42.06 10.95
C GLY A 425 -4.86 -40.88 11.14
N SER A 426 -4.78 -39.83 10.31
CA SER A 426 -5.70 -38.70 10.31
C SER A 426 -7.09 -39.09 9.78
N GLY A 427 -7.19 -40.19 9.04
CA GLY A 427 -8.38 -40.60 8.33
C GLY A 427 -8.69 -39.83 7.06
N HIS A 428 -7.88 -38.82 6.71
CA HIS A 428 -8.03 -38.02 5.50
C HIS A 428 -7.32 -38.64 4.30
N ALA A 429 -7.99 -38.68 3.15
CA ALA A 429 -7.51 -39.27 1.92
C ALA A 429 -7.78 -38.35 0.72
N LEU A 430 -6.79 -38.29 -0.17
CA LEU A 430 -6.90 -37.66 -1.48
C LEU A 430 -6.60 -38.71 -2.57
N ASN A 431 -7.48 -38.82 -3.54
CA ASN A 431 -7.37 -39.78 -4.62
C ASN A 431 -7.00 -39.08 -5.94
N VAL A 432 -5.86 -39.43 -6.51
CA VAL A 432 -5.39 -38.87 -7.81
C VAL A 432 -6.31 -39.28 -8.96
N LEU A 433 -7.02 -40.42 -8.82
CA LEU A 433 -7.94 -40.99 -9.82
C LEU A 433 -9.39 -40.48 -9.67
N ASP A 434 -9.61 -39.46 -8.84
CA ASP A 434 -10.96 -38.99 -8.54
C ASP A 434 -11.51 -38.10 -9.65
N LEU A 435 -12.35 -38.68 -10.54
CA LEU A 435 -13.06 -37.99 -11.59
C LEU A 435 -14.54 -37.88 -11.27
N ARG A 436 -15.22 -36.83 -11.74
CA ARG A 436 -16.68 -36.73 -11.67
C ARG A 436 -17.31 -37.89 -12.42
N PRO A 437 -18.48 -38.38 -11.98
CA PRO A 437 -19.16 -39.46 -12.68
C PRO A 437 -19.41 -39.21 -14.18
N SER A 438 -19.67 -37.96 -14.56
CA SER A 438 -19.83 -37.52 -15.95
C SER A 438 -18.56 -37.65 -16.79
N ASP A 439 -17.39 -37.50 -16.16
CA ASP A 439 -16.10 -37.34 -16.85
C ASP A 439 -15.33 -38.66 -17.01
N ARG A 440 -15.81 -39.73 -16.30
CA ARG A 440 -15.13 -41.04 -16.23
C ARG A 440 -15.19 -41.87 -17.50
N ARG A 441 -15.96 -41.47 -18.49
CA ARG A 441 -16.06 -42.14 -19.81
C ARG A 441 -15.49 -41.29 -20.95
N ASP A 442 -14.97 -40.16 -20.63
CA ASP A 442 -14.42 -39.23 -21.61
C ASP A 442 -12.85 -39.27 -21.57
N GLU A 443 -12.27 -39.69 -22.68
CA GLU A 443 -10.81 -39.78 -22.83
C GLU A 443 -10.13 -38.44 -22.59
N ALA A 444 -10.83 -37.34 -22.83
CA ALA A 444 -10.33 -36.01 -22.52
C ALA A 444 -10.01 -35.80 -21.02
N TRP A 445 -10.61 -36.58 -20.14
CA TRP A 445 -10.41 -36.57 -18.69
C TRP A 445 -9.59 -37.75 -18.19
N ILE A 446 -9.79 -38.94 -18.76
CA ILE A 446 -9.08 -40.14 -18.36
C ILE A 446 -7.59 -40.05 -18.71
N GLY A 447 -7.26 -39.54 -19.90
CA GLY A 447 -5.87 -39.38 -20.32
C GLY A 447 -5.01 -38.52 -19.36
N PRO A 448 -5.44 -37.30 -19.02
CA PRO A 448 -4.77 -36.50 -18.00
C PRO A 448 -4.69 -37.18 -16.63
N ALA A 449 -5.79 -37.81 -16.15
CA ALA A 449 -5.78 -38.47 -14.87
C ALA A 449 -4.84 -39.73 -14.84
N ALA A 450 -4.72 -40.43 -15.97
CA ALA A 450 -3.74 -41.50 -16.13
C ALA A 450 -2.28 -40.95 -16.07
N ALA A 451 -2.03 -39.83 -16.70
CA ALA A 451 -0.72 -39.18 -16.64
C ALA A 451 -0.39 -38.73 -15.20
N ASP A 452 -1.34 -38.12 -14.49
CA ASP A 452 -1.17 -37.72 -13.09
C ASP A 452 -0.92 -38.94 -12.18
N ALA A 453 -1.61 -40.06 -12.42
CA ALA A 453 -1.41 -41.31 -11.69
C ALA A 453 -0.02 -41.94 -11.97
N ILE A 454 0.44 -41.90 -13.22
CA ILE A 454 1.80 -42.35 -13.59
C ILE A 454 2.85 -41.51 -12.88
N ASP A 455 2.69 -40.20 -12.84
CA ASP A 455 3.64 -39.32 -12.19
C ASP A 455 3.62 -39.50 -10.67
N LEU A 456 2.47 -39.73 -10.05
CA LEU A 456 2.40 -40.15 -8.63
C LEU A 456 3.12 -41.47 -8.40
N CYS A 457 2.88 -42.49 -9.24
CA CYS A 457 3.56 -43.77 -9.14
C CYS A 457 5.08 -43.60 -9.33
N ALA A 458 5.54 -42.74 -10.22
CA ALA A 458 6.93 -42.40 -10.37
C ALA A 458 7.55 -41.81 -9.10
N CYS A 459 6.81 -40.93 -8.43
CA CYS A 459 7.20 -40.35 -7.14
C CYS A 459 7.31 -41.44 -6.07
N LEU A 460 6.31 -42.31 -5.94
CA LEU A 460 6.24 -43.41 -4.96
C LEU A 460 7.33 -44.47 -5.19
N CYS A 461 7.69 -44.74 -6.46
CA CYS A 461 8.67 -45.76 -6.85
C CYS A 461 10.11 -45.24 -6.94
N GLY A 462 10.33 -43.92 -6.74
CA GLY A 462 11.65 -43.30 -6.94
C GLY A 462 12.12 -43.28 -8.41
N GLY A 463 11.15 -43.11 -9.32
CA GLY A 463 11.31 -43.13 -10.78
C GLY A 463 10.73 -44.37 -11.43
N LEU A 464 10.33 -44.26 -12.70
CA LEU A 464 9.78 -45.31 -13.53
C LEU A 464 10.50 -45.32 -14.89
N ASP A 465 10.76 -46.52 -15.42
CA ASP A 465 11.17 -46.67 -16.82
C ASP A 465 9.97 -46.62 -17.77
N GLU A 466 10.19 -46.55 -19.08
CA GLU A 466 9.13 -46.43 -20.09
C GLU A 466 8.22 -47.66 -20.13
N SER A 467 8.71 -48.86 -19.81
CA SER A 467 7.88 -50.08 -19.76
C SER A 467 7.00 -50.06 -18.52
N GLU A 468 7.47 -49.63 -17.39
CA GLU A 468 6.70 -49.46 -16.15
C GLU A 468 5.62 -48.37 -16.35
N ARG A 469 5.93 -47.26 -17.04
CA ARG A 469 4.92 -46.22 -17.38
C ARG A 469 3.81 -46.77 -18.25
N ALA A 470 4.15 -47.55 -19.28
CA ALA A 470 3.15 -48.19 -20.15
C ALA A 470 2.24 -49.19 -19.40
N LEU A 471 2.84 -49.99 -18.48
CA LEU A 471 2.09 -50.91 -17.65
C LEU A 471 1.11 -50.20 -16.69
N ILE A 472 1.53 -49.10 -16.09
CA ILE A 472 0.71 -48.28 -15.20
C ILE A 472 -0.42 -47.58 -15.98
N ASP A 473 -0.16 -47.04 -17.17
CA ASP A 473 -1.17 -46.45 -18.04
C ASP A 473 -2.29 -47.46 -18.35
N ALA A 474 -1.91 -48.68 -18.78
CA ALA A 474 -2.84 -49.74 -19.04
C ALA A 474 -3.63 -50.16 -17.79
N ALA A 475 -2.99 -50.26 -16.64
CA ALA A 475 -3.60 -50.59 -15.36
C ALA A 475 -4.60 -49.51 -14.90
N VAL A 476 -4.30 -48.24 -15.10
CA VAL A 476 -5.21 -47.12 -14.77
C VAL A 476 -6.46 -47.16 -15.65
N ARG A 477 -6.29 -47.35 -16.96
CA ARG A 477 -7.45 -47.46 -17.89
C ARG A 477 -8.35 -48.63 -17.55
N LEU A 478 -7.77 -49.79 -17.29
CA LEU A 478 -8.51 -50.95 -16.81
C LEU A 478 -9.24 -50.69 -15.49
N ALA A 479 -8.61 -49.95 -14.57
CA ALA A 479 -9.27 -49.60 -13.31
C ALA A 479 -10.50 -48.69 -13.52
N TYR A 480 -10.44 -47.73 -14.45
CA TYR A 480 -11.62 -46.91 -14.80
C TYR A 480 -12.73 -47.70 -15.50
N ASP A 481 -12.38 -48.72 -16.27
CA ASP A 481 -13.38 -49.56 -16.94
C ASP A 481 -14.09 -50.50 -15.96
N GLU A 482 -13.42 -51.03 -14.96
CA GLU A 482 -13.93 -52.10 -14.08
C GLU A 482 -14.42 -51.60 -12.71
N VAL A 483 -13.92 -50.43 -12.23
CA VAL A 483 -14.20 -49.91 -10.89
C VAL A 483 -14.90 -48.56 -10.97
N THR A 484 -16.01 -48.41 -10.26
CA THR A 484 -16.81 -47.18 -10.26
C THR A 484 -16.01 -45.99 -9.67
N GLN A 485 -15.22 -46.24 -8.65
CA GLN A 485 -14.34 -45.23 -8.02
C GLN A 485 -12.94 -45.83 -7.82
N PRO A 486 -12.15 -45.85 -8.89
CA PRO A 486 -10.82 -46.47 -8.79
C PRO A 486 -9.93 -45.68 -7.84
N VAL A 487 -9.13 -46.41 -7.08
CA VAL A 487 -8.10 -45.90 -6.19
C VAL A 487 -6.74 -46.50 -6.56
N LEU A 488 -5.66 -45.98 -6.01
CA LEU A 488 -4.31 -46.45 -6.34
C LEU A 488 -4.12 -47.97 -6.08
N ARG A 489 -4.85 -48.59 -5.13
CA ARG A 489 -4.87 -50.03 -4.90
C ARG A 489 -5.34 -50.78 -6.13
N ASP A 490 -6.40 -50.29 -6.78
CA ASP A 490 -6.97 -50.94 -7.96
C ASP A 490 -5.97 -50.98 -9.12
N VAL A 491 -5.17 -49.93 -9.24
CA VAL A 491 -4.06 -49.86 -10.21
C VAL A 491 -2.96 -50.87 -9.85
N ALA A 492 -2.51 -50.88 -8.59
CA ALA A 492 -1.45 -51.76 -8.12
C ALA A 492 -1.80 -53.29 -8.31
N GLU A 493 -3.10 -53.64 -8.12
CA GLU A 493 -3.60 -55.03 -8.28
C GLU A 493 -3.68 -55.51 -9.73
N ARG A 494 -3.71 -54.55 -10.70
CA ARG A 494 -3.72 -54.84 -12.15
C ARG A 494 -2.32 -54.87 -12.78
N LEU A 495 -1.29 -54.56 -12.02
CA LEU A 495 0.09 -54.67 -12.47
C LEU A 495 0.57 -56.13 -12.37
N PRO A 496 1.52 -56.58 -13.23
CA PRO A 496 2.14 -57.87 -13.07
C PRO A 496 2.73 -58.02 -11.66
N PRO A 497 2.34 -59.08 -10.90
CA PRO A 497 2.72 -59.15 -9.47
C PRO A 497 4.21 -59.16 -9.16
N GLN A 498 5.02 -59.57 -10.13
CA GLN A 498 6.48 -59.63 -10.04
C GLN A 498 7.16 -58.34 -10.52
N SER A 499 6.42 -57.37 -11.05
CA SER A 499 7.01 -56.12 -11.49
C SER A 499 7.53 -55.28 -10.30
N ARG A 500 8.66 -54.59 -10.50
CA ARG A 500 9.21 -53.70 -9.47
C ARG A 500 8.18 -52.66 -9.01
N ALA A 501 7.43 -52.07 -9.94
CA ALA A 501 6.38 -51.11 -9.64
C ALA A 501 5.29 -51.72 -8.74
N ALA A 502 4.79 -52.93 -9.04
CA ALA A 502 3.78 -53.60 -8.21
C ALA A 502 4.27 -53.88 -6.78
N LEU A 503 5.52 -54.34 -6.64
CA LEU A 503 6.12 -54.63 -5.34
C LEU A 503 6.25 -53.37 -4.46
N ILE A 504 6.67 -52.25 -5.04
CA ILE A 504 6.84 -50.99 -4.32
C ILE A 504 5.46 -50.36 -4.01
N LEU A 505 4.54 -50.30 -4.97
CA LEU A 505 3.23 -49.74 -4.78
C LEU A 505 2.41 -50.52 -3.73
N ASN A 506 2.57 -51.85 -3.63
CA ASN A 506 1.91 -52.61 -2.58
C ASN A 506 2.27 -52.18 -1.16
N ARG A 507 3.48 -51.65 -0.91
CA ARG A 507 3.83 -51.02 0.38
C ARG A 507 3.00 -49.82 0.68
N TRP A 508 2.71 -49.03 -0.34
CA TRP A 508 1.96 -47.74 -0.21
C TRP A 508 0.43 -47.97 -0.11
N VAL A 509 -0.09 -49.03 -0.73
CA VAL A 509 -1.56 -49.26 -0.83
C VAL A 509 -2.10 -50.27 0.17
N ARG A 510 -1.27 -51.15 0.78
CA ARG A 510 -1.71 -52.20 1.70
C ARG A 510 -1.20 -52.09 3.14
N GLY A 511 -0.21 -51.23 3.37
CA GLY A 511 0.33 -51.02 4.72
C GLY A 511 -0.37 -49.89 5.49
N SER A 512 0.28 -49.44 6.55
CA SER A 512 -0.17 -48.27 7.35
C SER A 512 -0.30 -46.98 6.55
N LEU A 513 0.33 -46.92 5.37
CA LEU A 513 0.22 -45.82 4.42
C LEU A 513 -1.01 -45.89 3.53
N GLY A 514 -1.67 -47.06 3.46
CA GLY A 514 -2.78 -47.34 2.54
C GLY A 514 -4.00 -46.48 2.75
N GLU A 515 -4.28 -46.06 3.95
CA GLU A 515 -5.45 -45.19 4.24
C GLU A 515 -5.44 -43.89 3.46
N MET A 516 -4.28 -43.28 3.30
CA MET A 516 -4.16 -42.01 2.59
C MET A 516 -4.18 -42.15 1.07
N PHE A 517 -3.56 -43.20 0.51
CA PHE A 517 -3.36 -43.38 -0.94
C PHE A 517 -4.34 -44.34 -1.60
N SER A 518 -5.12 -45.11 -0.83
CA SER A 518 -6.00 -46.18 -1.34
C SER A 518 -7.45 -46.04 -0.92
N ALA A 519 -7.87 -44.87 -0.52
CA ALA A 519 -9.25 -44.55 -0.25
C ALA A 519 -9.75 -43.49 -1.24
N PRO A 520 -11.05 -43.47 -1.58
CA PRO A 520 -11.66 -42.34 -2.28
C PRO A 520 -11.42 -41.03 -1.52
N THR A 521 -11.40 -39.93 -2.23
CA THR A 521 -11.33 -38.61 -1.57
C THR A 521 -12.49 -38.45 -0.60
N ASN A 522 -12.18 -38.29 0.69
CA ASN A 522 -13.16 -38.23 1.77
C ASN A 522 -13.17 -36.84 2.47
N VAL A 523 -12.51 -35.86 1.87
CA VAL A 523 -12.40 -34.51 2.38
C VAL A 523 -13.21 -33.55 1.51
N ASP A 524 -13.85 -32.55 2.13
CA ASP A 524 -14.65 -31.56 1.39
C ASP A 524 -13.74 -30.49 0.80
N LEU A 525 -13.33 -30.69 -0.46
CA LEU A 525 -12.55 -29.72 -1.24
C LEU A 525 -13.41 -28.63 -1.91
N GLU A 526 -14.74 -28.72 -1.80
CA GLU A 526 -15.67 -27.70 -2.32
C GLU A 526 -16.06 -26.69 -1.23
N ALA A 527 -15.68 -26.94 0.02
CA ALA A 527 -15.88 -25.99 1.11
C ALA A 527 -15.33 -24.59 0.76
N PRO A 528 -15.94 -23.52 1.27
CA PRO A 528 -15.52 -22.14 0.94
C PRO A 528 -14.09 -21.83 1.36
N ILE A 529 -13.61 -22.44 2.44
CA ILE A 529 -12.21 -22.40 2.89
C ILE A 529 -11.74 -23.79 3.25
N VAL A 530 -10.55 -24.17 2.78
CA VAL A 530 -9.94 -25.47 3.07
C VAL A 530 -8.50 -25.25 3.51
N ALA A 531 -8.16 -25.65 4.72
CA ALA A 531 -6.80 -25.61 5.25
C ALA A 531 -6.18 -27.01 5.22
N PHE A 532 -4.99 -27.13 4.66
CA PHE A 532 -4.22 -28.37 4.59
C PHE A 532 -3.02 -28.29 5.54
N GLY A 533 -3.13 -28.90 6.70
CA GLY A 533 -2.04 -29.02 7.67
C GLY A 533 -1.11 -30.18 7.33
N MET A 534 0.20 -29.95 7.38
CA MET A 534 1.22 -30.97 7.01
C MET A 534 2.26 -31.18 8.10
N ARG A 535 2.05 -30.64 9.29
CA ARG A 535 3.04 -30.64 10.40
C ARG A 535 3.51 -32.05 10.83
N GLU A 536 2.64 -33.06 10.69
CA GLU A 536 2.91 -34.41 11.15
C GLU A 536 3.29 -35.37 10.01
N LEU A 537 3.63 -34.84 8.82
CA LEU A 537 4.12 -35.65 7.71
C LEU A 537 5.52 -36.21 8.00
N ARG A 538 5.71 -37.52 7.68
CA ARG A 538 7.05 -38.14 7.69
C ARG A 538 7.79 -37.76 6.40
N ASP A 539 9.11 -37.69 6.47
CA ASP A 539 9.96 -37.30 5.35
C ASP A 539 9.69 -38.10 4.06
N GLU A 540 9.45 -39.42 4.16
CA GLU A 540 9.14 -40.29 3.01
C GLU A 540 7.80 -39.96 2.33
N MET A 541 6.89 -39.32 3.04
CA MET A 541 5.55 -38.96 2.56
C MET A 541 5.46 -37.56 1.96
N ILE A 542 6.46 -36.71 2.22
CA ILE A 542 6.43 -35.30 1.83
C ILE A 542 6.18 -35.17 0.33
N ALA A 543 7.04 -35.76 -0.51
CA ALA A 543 6.93 -35.59 -1.96
C ALA A 543 5.64 -36.21 -2.56
N PRO A 544 5.20 -37.44 -2.19
CA PRO A 544 3.91 -37.97 -2.66
C PRO A 544 2.70 -37.16 -2.23
N VAL A 545 2.66 -36.68 -0.99
CA VAL A 545 1.55 -35.88 -0.47
C VAL A 545 1.50 -34.52 -1.13
N HIS A 546 2.66 -33.87 -1.33
CA HIS A 546 2.77 -32.65 -2.09
C HIS A 546 2.27 -32.81 -3.53
N PHE A 547 2.57 -33.94 -4.16
CA PHE A 547 2.07 -34.25 -5.49
C PHE A 547 0.55 -34.34 -5.51
N LEU A 548 -0.03 -35.16 -4.60
CA LEU A 548 -1.49 -35.32 -4.50
C LEU A 548 -2.20 -33.98 -4.26
N LEU A 549 -1.66 -33.18 -3.34
CA LEU A 549 -2.19 -31.87 -3.04
C LEU A 549 -2.15 -30.93 -4.25
N ALA A 550 -1.00 -30.88 -4.92
CA ALA A 550 -0.80 -30.05 -6.10
C ALA A 550 -1.80 -30.40 -7.21
N GLU A 551 -1.97 -31.70 -7.52
CA GLU A 551 -2.91 -32.13 -8.57
C GLU A 551 -4.37 -31.95 -8.15
N ALA A 552 -4.72 -32.24 -6.90
CA ALA A 552 -6.06 -32.00 -6.37
C ALA A 552 -6.46 -30.52 -6.50
N LEU A 553 -5.56 -29.61 -6.14
CA LEU A 553 -5.78 -28.16 -6.24
C LEU A 553 -5.80 -27.69 -7.70
N TRP A 554 -4.86 -28.18 -8.53
CA TRP A 554 -4.76 -27.77 -9.93
C TRP A 554 -5.99 -28.17 -10.73
N THR A 555 -6.50 -29.37 -10.51
CA THR A 555 -7.73 -29.88 -11.17
C THR A 555 -8.94 -29.02 -10.83
N ARG A 556 -9.02 -28.50 -9.59
CA ARG A 556 -10.11 -27.61 -9.18
C ARG A 556 -9.96 -26.21 -9.74
N ILE A 557 -8.75 -25.65 -9.73
CA ILE A 557 -8.46 -24.34 -10.30
C ILE A 557 -8.80 -24.31 -11.81
N LYS A 558 -8.50 -25.39 -12.55
CA LYS A 558 -8.81 -25.50 -13.99
C LYS A 558 -10.29 -25.41 -14.33
N ARG A 559 -11.22 -25.71 -13.42
CA ARG A 559 -12.67 -25.74 -13.66
C ARG A 559 -13.28 -24.38 -14.00
N ARG A 560 -12.71 -23.25 -13.54
CA ARG A 560 -13.20 -21.88 -13.77
C ARG A 560 -14.68 -21.64 -13.39
N ASP A 561 -15.25 -22.44 -12.54
CA ASP A 561 -16.63 -22.31 -12.08
C ASP A 561 -16.81 -21.20 -11.03
N ARG A 562 -15.69 -20.82 -10.38
CA ARG A 562 -15.61 -19.74 -9.39
C ARG A 562 -14.19 -19.20 -9.26
N ARG A 563 -14.04 -18.01 -8.69
CA ARG A 563 -12.72 -17.48 -8.32
C ARG A 563 -12.12 -18.28 -7.18
N ARG A 564 -10.81 -18.51 -7.24
CA ARG A 564 -10.06 -19.24 -6.21
C ARG A 564 -8.80 -18.51 -5.82
N MET A 565 -8.50 -18.56 -4.53
CA MET A 565 -7.25 -18.06 -3.96
C MET A 565 -6.51 -19.22 -3.30
N LEU A 566 -5.30 -19.50 -3.75
CA LEU A 566 -4.40 -20.44 -3.11
C LEU A 566 -3.38 -19.67 -2.27
N VAL A 567 -3.43 -19.88 -0.96
CA VAL A 567 -2.49 -19.30 0.01
C VAL A 567 -1.48 -20.38 0.39
N ILE A 568 -0.18 -20.05 0.29
CA ILE A 568 0.91 -20.91 0.73
C ILE A 568 1.68 -20.14 1.81
N ASP A 569 1.51 -20.55 3.06
CA ASP A 569 2.32 -19.98 4.15
C ASP A 569 3.67 -20.69 4.19
N GLU A 570 4.73 -19.89 4.31
CA GLU A 570 6.13 -20.31 4.33
C GLU A 570 6.55 -21.13 3.07
N LEU A 571 6.39 -20.51 1.91
CA LEU A 571 6.76 -21.14 0.63
C LEU A 571 8.22 -21.61 0.58
N GLY A 572 9.13 -20.94 1.29
CA GLY A 572 10.54 -21.31 1.35
C GLY A 572 10.76 -22.76 1.80
N LEU A 573 10.02 -23.22 2.80
CA LEU A 573 10.11 -24.60 3.31
C LEU A 573 9.65 -25.65 2.28
N LEU A 574 8.70 -25.29 1.44
CA LEU A 574 8.11 -26.19 0.44
C LEU A 574 8.88 -26.16 -0.89
N PHE A 575 9.65 -25.11 -1.15
CA PHE A 575 10.27 -24.85 -2.45
C PHE A 575 11.49 -25.75 -2.73
N ASP A 576 12.02 -26.41 -1.72
CA ASP A 576 13.09 -27.40 -1.88
C ASP A 576 12.59 -28.67 -2.57
N ASP A 577 11.30 -29.02 -2.41
CA ASP A 577 10.68 -30.14 -3.12
C ASP A 577 10.52 -29.82 -4.62
N PRO A 578 11.12 -30.62 -5.54
CA PRO A 578 11.04 -30.38 -6.98
C PRO A 578 9.60 -30.38 -7.52
N THR A 579 8.69 -31.13 -6.90
CA THR A 579 7.28 -31.26 -7.30
C THR A 579 6.52 -30.00 -6.99
N ILE A 580 6.63 -29.52 -5.75
CA ILE A 580 6.01 -28.24 -5.34
C ILE A 580 6.62 -27.09 -6.12
N ARG A 581 7.94 -27.07 -6.30
CA ARG A 581 8.62 -26.04 -7.09
C ARG A 581 8.03 -25.93 -8.50
N ARG A 582 7.91 -27.07 -9.21
CA ARG A 582 7.33 -27.15 -10.55
C ARG A 582 5.88 -26.68 -10.55
N PHE A 583 5.08 -27.15 -9.59
CA PHE A 583 3.68 -26.77 -9.41
C PHE A 583 3.55 -25.26 -9.21
N VAL A 584 4.26 -24.68 -8.25
CA VAL A 584 4.15 -23.26 -7.90
C VAL A 584 4.61 -22.35 -9.05
N VAL A 585 5.70 -22.72 -9.76
CA VAL A 585 6.17 -21.98 -10.94
C VAL A 585 5.13 -21.99 -12.06
N ASN A 586 4.53 -23.15 -12.33
CA ASN A 586 3.47 -23.27 -13.33
C ASN A 586 2.23 -22.48 -12.92
N LEU A 587 1.86 -22.56 -11.65
CA LEU A 587 0.72 -21.84 -11.07
C LEU A 587 0.93 -20.32 -11.19
N ALA A 588 2.06 -19.81 -10.74
CA ALA A 588 2.38 -18.38 -10.80
C ALA A 588 2.21 -17.81 -12.22
N ARG A 589 2.64 -18.56 -13.24
CA ARG A 589 2.54 -18.16 -14.65
C ARG A 589 1.14 -18.30 -15.24
N ARG A 590 0.30 -19.21 -14.76
CA ARG A 590 -0.90 -19.66 -15.47
C ARG A 590 -2.20 -19.41 -14.72
N ILE A 591 -2.18 -19.24 -13.39
CA ILE A 591 -3.38 -19.15 -12.53
C ILE A 591 -4.34 -18.04 -12.96
N ARG A 592 -3.81 -16.92 -13.46
CA ARG A 592 -4.61 -15.83 -14.03
C ARG A 592 -5.61 -16.29 -15.11
N LYS A 593 -5.20 -17.27 -15.95
CA LYS A 593 -6.07 -17.81 -17.01
C LYS A 593 -7.30 -18.55 -16.47
N TYR A 594 -7.29 -18.85 -15.18
CA TYR A 594 -8.33 -19.63 -14.49
C TYR A 594 -9.04 -18.80 -13.40
N ASP A 595 -8.99 -17.46 -13.51
CA ASP A 595 -9.56 -16.53 -12.52
C ASP A 595 -9.11 -16.82 -11.08
N GLY A 596 -7.86 -17.26 -10.94
CA GLY A 596 -7.26 -17.61 -9.66
C GLY A 596 -6.18 -16.61 -9.22
N SER A 597 -5.86 -16.67 -7.93
CA SER A 597 -4.80 -15.92 -7.27
C SER A 597 -3.88 -16.87 -6.51
N LEU A 598 -2.57 -16.71 -6.67
CA LEU A 598 -1.56 -17.32 -5.82
C LEU A 598 -1.09 -16.29 -4.80
N VAL A 599 -1.27 -16.58 -3.53
CA VAL A 599 -0.76 -15.80 -2.40
C VAL A 599 0.30 -16.64 -1.71
N PHE A 600 1.50 -16.12 -1.56
CA PHE A 600 2.54 -16.85 -0.83
C PHE A 600 3.25 -15.93 0.17
N ALA A 601 3.74 -16.54 1.25
CA ALA A 601 4.61 -15.86 2.21
C ALA A 601 5.95 -16.57 2.32
N THR A 602 7.01 -15.81 2.65
CA THR A 602 8.31 -16.35 3.03
C THR A 602 9.02 -15.48 4.04
N GLN A 603 9.80 -16.11 4.92
CA GLN A 603 10.62 -15.42 5.92
C GLN A 603 11.95 -14.95 5.33
N ASN A 604 12.53 -15.77 4.47
CA ASN A 604 13.84 -15.53 3.89
C ASN A 604 13.69 -15.33 2.37
N PRO A 605 13.65 -14.10 1.89
CA PRO A 605 13.60 -13.82 0.45
C PRO A 605 14.74 -14.52 -0.33
N GLY A 606 15.92 -14.61 0.28
CA GLY A 606 17.08 -15.25 -0.31
C GLY A 606 16.88 -16.70 -0.73
N ASP A 607 16.03 -17.47 -0.02
CA ASP A 607 15.76 -18.87 -0.34
C ASP A 607 15.07 -19.02 -1.71
N LEU A 608 14.16 -18.10 -2.03
CA LEU A 608 13.53 -18.05 -3.35
C LEU A 608 14.42 -17.38 -4.40
N LEU A 609 15.06 -16.26 -4.07
CA LEU A 609 15.80 -15.44 -5.02
C LEU A 609 17.13 -16.06 -5.44
N SER A 610 17.64 -17.07 -4.73
CA SER A 610 18.89 -17.78 -5.07
C SER A 610 18.79 -18.74 -6.26
N SER A 611 17.58 -19.03 -6.74
CA SER A 611 17.34 -19.93 -7.88
C SER A 611 16.51 -19.25 -8.98
N ASP A 612 16.76 -19.59 -10.25
CA ASP A 612 15.95 -19.05 -11.37
C ASP A 612 14.45 -19.35 -11.23
N PRO A 613 14.00 -20.57 -10.86
CA PRO A 613 12.60 -20.85 -10.64
C PRO A 613 11.99 -20.02 -9.49
N GLY A 614 12.76 -19.83 -8.41
CA GLY A 614 12.34 -19.04 -7.27
C GLY A 614 12.22 -17.55 -7.59
N SER A 615 13.17 -17.00 -8.33
CA SER A 615 13.11 -15.63 -8.83
C SER A 615 11.87 -15.39 -9.68
N VAL A 616 11.49 -16.35 -10.53
CA VAL A 616 10.25 -16.25 -11.33
C VAL A 616 9.01 -16.17 -10.42
N VAL A 617 8.95 -16.97 -9.36
CA VAL A 617 7.82 -16.93 -8.43
C VAL A 617 7.81 -15.63 -7.61
N ALA A 618 8.95 -15.21 -7.12
CA ALA A 618 9.10 -14.03 -6.28
C ALA A 618 8.74 -12.72 -7.02
N THR A 619 9.09 -12.61 -8.31
CA THR A 619 8.88 -11.41 -9.13
C THR A 619 7.58 -11.40 -9.93
N ASN A 620 6.85 -12.52 -9.96
CA ASN A 620 5.60 -12.63 -10.71
C ASN A 620 4.42 -11.83 -10.12
N PRO A 621 4.25 -11.74 -8.77
CA PRO A 621 3.09 -11.08 -8.20
C PRO A 621 3.00 -9.61 -8.58
N ALA A 622 1.79 -9.18 -8.95
CA ALA A 622 1.49 -7.76 -9.18
C ALA A 622 1.31 -6.97 -7.87
N ILE A 623 1.13 -7.68 -6.76
CA ILE A 623 0.95 -7.10 -5.44
C ILE A 623 1.97 -7.71 -4.48
N LEU A 624 2.73 -6.86 -3.79
CA LEU A 624 3.77 -7.26 -2.85
C LEU A 624 3.56 -6.58 -1.50
N PHE A 625 3.70 -7.36 -0.42
CA PHE A 625 3.79 -6.85 0.94
C PHE A 625 5.20 -7.13 1.47
N LEU A 626 5.98 -6.08 1.65
CA LEU A 626 7.34 -6.16 2.15
C LEU A 626 7.33 -5.69 3.62
N GLY A 627 7.42 -6.61 4.55
CA GLY A 627 7.44 -6.36 5.99
C GLY A 627 8.87 -6.25 6.53
N ALA A 628 8.97 -6.24 7.86
CA ALA A 628 10.25 -6.16 8.57
C ALA A 628 11.25 -7.21 8.08
N GLN A 629 12.51 -6.79 7.83
CA GLN A 629 13.58 -7.64 7.30
C GLN A 629 14.93 -7.37 7.98
N ARG A 630 15.79 -8.39 8.00
CA ARG A 630 17.20 -8.21 8.37
C ARG A 630 17.93 -7.44 7.28
N PRO A 631 18.98 -6.66 7.60
CA PRO A 631 19.68 -5.81 6.63
C PRO A 631 20.13 -6.52 5.35
N GLY A 632 20.64 -7.76 5.46
CA GLY A 632 21.07 -8.54 4.29
C GLY A 632 19.92 -8.96 3.37
N GLU A 633 18.77 -9.31 3.93
CA GLU A 633 17.56 -9.66 3.16
C GLU A 633 16.89 -8.40 2.59
N ALA A 634 16.88 -7.29 3.34
CA ALA A 634 16.40 -6.01 2.87
C ALA A 634 17.19 -5.50 1.65
N ALA A 635 18.52 -5.74 1.61
CA ALA A 635 19.36 -5.42 0.46
C ALA A 635 18.97 -6.24 -0.78
N LYS A 636 18.73 -7.55 -0.65
CA LYS A 636 18.26 -8.40 -1.76
C LYS A 636 16.92 -7.93 -2.32
N LEU A 637 15.98 -7.57 -1.42
CA LEU A 637 14.68 -7.02 -1.83
C LEU A 637 14.84 -5.67 -2.53
N GLN A 638 15.78 -4.83 -2.08
CA GLN A 638 16.07 -3.55 -2.75
C GLN A 638 16.52 -3.78 -4.18
N ASP A 639 17.44 -4.71 -4.42
CA ASP A 639 17.99 -4.98 -5.75
C ASP A 639 16.91 -5.54 -6.69
N VAL A 640 16.11 -6.50 -6.21
CA VAL A 640 15.10 -7.18 -7.04
C VAL A 640 13.89 -6.31 -7.33
N PHE A 641 13.40 -5.55 -6.34
CA PHE A 641 12.18 -4.74 -6.46
C PHE A 641 12.47 -3.24 -6.66
N HIS A 642 13.72 -2.87 -6.86
CA HIS A 642 14.17 -1.50 -7.11
C HIS A 642 13.68 -0.52 -6.03
N LEU A 643 13.87 -0.89 -4.76
CA LEU A 643 13.48 -0.04 -3.64
C LEU A 643 14.45 1.13 -3.49
N SER A 644 13.92 2.29 -3.08
CA SER A 644 14.77 3.41 -2.69
C SER A 644 15.55 3.08 -1.40
N PRO A 645 16.68 3.77 -1.14
CA PRO A 645 17.41 3.61 0.13
C PRO A 645 16.54 3.84 1.36
N GLN A 646 15.59 4.80 1.29
CA GLN A 646 14.65 5.09 2.36
C GLN A 646 13.65 3.94 2.58
N GLN A 647 13.12 3.36 1.49
CA GLN A 647 12.24 2.19 1.56
C GLN A 647 12.96 0.99 2.16
N ARG A 648 14.20 0.72 1.77
CA ARG A 648 15.03 -0.33 2.39
C ARG A 648 15.20 -0.07 3.88
N SER A 649 15.64 1.13 4.27
CA SER A 649 15.83 1.47 5.69
C SER A 649 14.52 1.34 6.48
N ALA A 650 13.38 1.65 5.86
CA ALA A 650 12.06 1.46 6.47
C ALA A 650 11.77 -0.01 6.77
N LEU A 651 12.17 -0.95 5.89
CA LEU A 651 12.02 -2.40 6.14
C LEU A 651 12.89 -2.88 7.29
N GLU A 652 14.09 -2.30 7.48
CA GLU A 652 15.02 -2.69 8.55
C GLU A 652 14.51 -2.29 9.95
N VAL A 653 13.67 -1.24 10.03
CA VAL A 653 13.12 -0.71 11.30
C VAL A 653 11.62 -0.89 11.43
N ALA A 654 10.98 -1.59 10.51
CA ALA A 654 9.54 -1.79 10.52
C ALA A 654 9.07 -2.53 11.77
N HIS A 655 7.94 -2.12 12.31
CA HIS A 655 7.30 -2.82 13.42
C HIS A 655 6.41 -3.95 12.91
N ARG A 656 6.00 -4.83 13.82
CA ARG A 656 5.04 -5.89 13.52
C ARG A 656 3.75 -5.30 12.95
N GLY A 657 3.33 -5.81 11.79
CA GLY A 657 2.14 -5.35 11.08
C GLY A 657 2.39 -4.18 10.12
N ASP A 658 3.60 -3.61 10.12
CA ASP A 658 3.99 -2.57 9.16
C ASP A 658 4.58 -3.20 7.91
N PHE A 659 4.01 -2.86 6.75
CA PHE A 659 4.45 -3.34 5.44
C PHE A 659 4.58 -2.18 4.46
N LEU A 660 5.54 -2.28 3.57
CA LEU A 660 5.54 -1.54 2.32
C LEU A 660 4.69 -2.35 1.32
N LEU A 661 3.51 -1.84 1.00
CA LEU A 661 2.66 -2.38 -0.05
C LEU A 661 3.09 -1.81 -1.40
N ALA A 662 3.38 -2.71 -2.35
CA ALA A 662 3.56 -2.37 -3.75
C ALA A 662 2.44 -3.05 -4.55
N ALA A 663 1.56 -2.28 -5.18
CA ALA A 663 0.39 -2.77 -5.91
C ALA A 663 0.35 -2.13 -7.30
N GLY A 664 0.86 -2.84 -8.30
CA GLY A 664 1.12 -2.26 -9.62
C GLY A 664 2.16 -1.16 -9.55
N SER A 665 1.79 0.04 -9.96
CA SER A 665 2.64 1.25 -9.85
C SER A 665 2.61 1.91 -8.48
N ASP A 666 1.61 1.58 -7.66
CA ASP A 666 1.39 2.23 -6.37
C ASP A 666 2.23 1.57 -5.27
N ARG A 667 2.87 2.38 -4.43
CA ARG A 667 3.61 1.92 -3.26
C ARG A 667 3.31 2.80 -2.07
N LEU A 668 2.89 2.20 -0.96
CA LEU A 668 2.57 2.93 0.27
C LEU A 668 2.96 2.12 1.50
N ALA A 669 3.31 2.83 2.57
CA ALA A 669 3.49 2.21 3.87
C ALA A 669 2.11 1.96 4.51
N VAL A 670 1.81 0.71 4.82
CA VAL A 670 0.55 0.28 5.41
C VAL A 670 0.77 -0.37 6.77
N HIS A 671 -0.08 -0.03 7.73
CA HIS A 671 -0.24 -0.81 8.95
C HIS A 671 -1.41 -1.77 8.74
N VAL A 672 -1.11 -3.06 8.72
CA VAL A 672 -2.14 -4.10 8.51
C VAL A 672 -3.01 -4.17 9.75
N GLN A 673 -4.30 -4.01 9.53
CA GLN A 673 -5.32 -4.06 10.57
C GLN A 673 -6.53 -4.78 10.00
N ALA A 674 -6.94 -5.85 10.62
CA ALA A 674 -8.16 -6.54 10.23
C ALA A 674 -9.41 -5.79 10.75
N PRO A 675 -10.58 -5.97 10.12
CA PRO A 675 -11.84 -5.57 10.72
C PRO A 675 -12.03 -6.20 12.11
N PRO A 676 -12.71 -5.52 13.05
CA PRO A 676 -12.85 -6.01 14.43
C PRO A 676 -13.38 -7.44 14.53
N TRP A 677 -14.37 -7.81 13.71
CA TRP A 677 -14.94 -9.16 13.68
C TRP A 677 -13.91 -10.21 13.21
N GLN A 678 -13.00 -9.86 12.28
CA GLN A 678 -11.92 -10.77 11.86
C GLN A 678 -10.88 -10.95 12.95
N GLU A 679 -10.53 -9.88 13.68
CA GLU A 679 -9.64 -9.96 14.83
C GLU A 679 -10.20 -10.87 15.93
N ASP A 680 -11.51 -10.77 16.20
CA ASP A 680 -12.18 -11.60 17.17
C ASP A 680 -12.15 -13.08 16.78
N LEU A 681 -12.41 -13.42 15.51
CA LEU A 681 -12.29 -14.79 14.99
C LEU A 681 -10.86 -15.31 15.11
N MET A 682 -9.87 -14.55 14.68
CA MET A 682 -8.46 -14.95 14.80
C MET A 682 -8.04 -15.14 16.25
N ARG A 683 -8.53 -14.32 17.18
CA ARG A 683 -8.27 -14.44 18.61
C ARG A 683 -8.89 -15.72 19.19
N GLN A 684 -10.14 -16.00 18.85
CA GLN A 684 -10.83 -17.23 19.28
C GLN A 684 -10.12 -18.50 18.76
N ALA A 685 -9.71 -18.51 17.50
CA ALA A 685 -8.94 -19.61 16.92
C ALA A 685 -7.63 -19.87 17.67
N ARG A 686 -6.93 -18.82 18.11
CA ARG A 686 -5.66 -18.91 18.88
C ARG A 686 -5.86 -19.32 20.34
N THR A 687 -6.87 -18.79 21.03
CA THR A 687 -7.09 -19.09 22.45
C THR A 687 -7.51 -20.53 22.68
N ALA A 688 -8.32 -21.09 21.79
CA ALA A 688 -8.67 -22.50 21.82
C ALA A 688 -7.48 -23.45 21.54
N ALA A 689 -6.33 -22.92 21.05
CA ALA A 689 -5.11 -23.71 20.75
C ALA A 689 -4.22 -23.97 21.97
N ARG A 690 -4.37 -23.24 23.09
CA ARG A 690 -3.61 -23.52 24.30
C ARG A 690 -4.29 -24.67 25.07
N PRO A 691 -3.56 -25.77 25.37
CA PRO A 691 -4.07 -26.74 26.32
C PRO A 691 -4.35 -26.03 27.65
N PRO A 692 -5.38 -26.47 28.41
CA PRO A 692 -5.60 -25.93 29.77
C PRO A 692 -4.33 -26.08 30.60
N PRO A 693 -4.03 -25.09 31.47
CA PRO A 693 -2.80 -25.02 32.26
C PRO A 693 -2.67 -26.23 33.20
#